data_a723827460b8d97f527a8a74e4170d7a
#
_entry.id   a723827460b8d97f527a8a74e4170d7a
#
_cell.length_a   1.000
_cell.length_b   1.000
_cell.length_c   1.000
_cell.angle_alpha   90.00
_cell.angle_beta   90.00
_cell.angle_gamma   90.00
#
_symmetry.space_group_name_H-M   'P 1'
#
loop_
_entity.id
_entity.type
_entity.pdbx_description
1 polymer ?
#
loop_
_entity_poly.entity_id
_entity_poly.type
_entity_poly.pdbx_seq_one_letter_code
_entity_poly.pdbx_strand_id
1 'polypeptide(L)'
;MEEEIYINIKNCLSPDNETRQKGEQFIKDLKIFKLTYLLETLFKIFADAENNIPNDIKSLASILYKNILSENGIWINLSSVLKNKIREDLYNIIETSNDEEKIKYACIILSNIIFQECETNDIKNFKLIIKKVKNFIGQNNNKLIISYLYFIKIFFERFEEQKLLSIDIINDLQVILTPIIKNYVKGNENILKEKKLELALDIFKLILPFLKYSFTMETDYIFKPILDLMDKLNWEKNIYTKNLLVINDTINYYHRYIVNHIKIIINLLFDLFSKILSKKNETNNSINNNSNIENVILFYLDIICLICDKELSDKTSLTNFFHTNYEKYISKLFLLLNNFPSFQPENESWNISKAVCYIISFIVNTSSLDSIIYKLLNYFNDNFNSISYEKKINAMLILSCILESKNYRTINDAIQNQILFIINKIDDKNDKIYAYVVSWVLGKISENIPSLYSKENFNNFVPKFINVINNKFENIKYSNEVRINICIVFGNLIKFYGDEKTKKDSNDFKLYYKFFINEFIENSFKEENIISGLSFYLLRIIMNVIQYSSKDLQASLEIIFANILKKFEQINTLIKNNKNKIQKIHLEKIYKLQENLCLIINQIFNKIIRKINISLCIQLYNSLINSFLIRENKAYESGMLCLLNLVILLFNDTVLLNNKLDVEIFYKLISAILINEDDGDNLKKIAILCLLNLIKINSSTLSKYINDFYEILKTIVINRKNLNEEFKKLLEKSIEEIEKSEIYKNKNKI
;
A
#
# COMPACT_ATOMS: atom_id res chain seq x y z
N MET A 1 -31.91 40.86 25.39
CA MET A 1 -30.74 39.98 25.32
C MET A 1 -31.02 38.64 24.60
N GLU A 2 -32.11 37.89 24.84
CA GLU A 2 -32.45 36.68 24.02
C GLU A 2 -32.67 37.05 22.55
N GLU A 3 -33.43 38.11 22.29
CA GLU A 3 -33.66 38.66 20.95
C GLU A 3 -32.35 39.13 20.27
N GLU A 4 -31.47 39.69 21.03
CA GLU A 4 -30.16 40.15 20.56
C GLU A 4 -29.24 38.97 20.16
N ILE A 5 -29.25 37.86 20.94
CA ILE A 5 -28.55 36.61 20.58
C ILE A 5 -29.16 36.06 19.30
N TYR A 6 -30.48 36.01 19.17
CA TYR A 6 -31.15 35.52 17.97
C TYR A 6 -30.73 36.34 16.71
N ILE A 7 -30.73 37.68 16.83
CA ILE A 7 -30.29 38.57 15.75
C ILE A 7 -28.84 38.31 15.35
N ASN A 8 -27.95 38.12 16.33
CA ASN A 8 -26.54 37.89 16.04
C ASN A 8 -26.29 36.47 15.49
N ILE A 9 -27.04 35.46 15.86
CA ILE A 9 -27.00 34.12 15.20
C ILE A 9 -27.43 34.27 13.72
N LYS A 10 -28.50 35.05 13.46
CA LYS A 10 -28.94 35.35 12.09
C LYS A 10 -27.83 36.10 11.31
N ASN A 11 -27.16 37.07 11.95
CA ASN A 11 -26.03 37.80 11.36
C ASN A 11 -24.86 36.85 11.01
N CYS A 12 -24.61 35.80 11.76
CA CYS A 12 -23.60 34.78 11.45
C CYS A 12 -23.91 34.04 10.13
N LEU A 13 -25.16 34.00 9.69
CA LEU A 13 -25.57 33.42 8.40
C LEU A 13 -25.55 34.45 7.25
N SER A 14 -25.22 35.69 7.49
CA SER A 14 -25.20 36.75 6.49
C SER A 14 -24.15 36.50 5.40
N PRO A 15 -24.47 36.70 4.12
CA PRO A 15 -23.48 36.69 3.04
C PRO A 15 -22.49 37.85 3.13
N ASP A 16 -22.91 38.96 3.80
CA ASP A 16 -22.04 40.09 4.06
C ASP A 16 -21.00 39.78 5.15
N ASN A 17 -19.72 39.93 4.80
CA ASN A 17 -18.62 39.55 5.66
C ASN A 17 -18.52 40.42 6.93
N GLU A 18 -18.83 41.69 6.87
CA GLU A 18 -18.78 42.60 8.01
C GLU A 18 -19.88 42.29 9.02
N THR A 19 -21.10 42.08 8.55
CA THR A 19 -22.25 41.66 9.37
C THR A 19 -21.99 40.31 10.03
N ARG A 20 -21.43 39.36 9.28
CA ARG A 20 -21.09 38.03 9.81
C ARG A 20 -20.03 38.10 10.91
N GLN A 21 -18.95 38.85 10.69
CA GLN A 21 -17.89 39.03 11.70
C GLN A 21 -18.40 39.70 12.98
N LYS A 22 -19.30 40.69 12.87
CA LYS A 22 -19.94 41.30 14.06
C LYS A 22 -20.75 40.28 14.85
N GLY A 23 -21.53 39.42 14.18
CA GLY A 23 -22.30 38.34 14.82
C GLY A 23 -21.40 37.35 15.53
N GLU A 24 -20.34 36.88 14.86
CA GLU A 24 -19.38 35.92 15.42
C GLU A 24 -18.64 36.51 16.63
N GLN A 25 -18.24 37.78 16.56
CA GLN A 25 -17.56 38.44 17.68
C GLN A 25 -18.49 38.60 18.88
N PHE A 26 -19.75 38.99 18.67
CA PHE A 26 -20.74 39.06 19.75
C PHE A 26 -20.93 37.70 20.48
N ILE A 27 -21.01 36.60 19.73
CA ILE A 27 -21.11 35.28 20.33
C ILE A 27 -19.86 34.91 21.11
N LYS A 28 -18.66 35.25 20.62
CA LYS A 28 -17.39 35.07 21.33
C LYS A 28 -17.34 35.85 22.64
N ASP A 29 -17.78 37.09 22.62
CA ASP A 29 -17.81 37.93 23.81
C ASP A 29 -18.78 37.42 24.88
N LEU A 30 -19.99 37.01 24.48
CA LEU A 30 -20.95 36.39 25.39
C LEU A 30 -20.43 35.07 25.96
N LYS A 31 -19.71 34.29 25.23
CA LYS A 31 -19.08 33.05 25.71
C LYS A 31 -18.10 33.33 26.84
N ILE A 32 -17.35 34.44 26.78
CA ILE A 32 -16.39 34.84 27.82
C ILE A 32 -17.09 35.39 29.06
N PHE A 33 -18.07 36.27 28.87
CA PHE A 33 -18.65 37.03 29.95
C PHE A 33 -19.97 36.47 30.53
N LYS A 34 -20.74 35.70 29.75
CA LYS A 34 -22.08 35.24 30.09
C LYS A 34 -22.38 33.82 29.57
N LEU A 35 -21.46 32.90 29.74
CA LEU A 35 -21.52 31.52 29.19
C LEU A 35 -22.83 30.79 29.48
N THR A 36 -23.28 30.80 30.74
CA THR A 36 -24.52 30.09 31.18
C THR A 36 -25.72 30.62 30.42
N TYR A 37 -25.83 31.94 30.32
CA TYR A 37 -26.95 32.60 29.63
C TYR A 37 -26.92 32.30 28.12
N LEU A 38 -25.74 32.33 27.50
CA LEU A 38 -25.57 31.96 26.09
C LEU A 38 -26.01 30.52 25.85
N LEU A 39 -25.59 29.56 26.66
CA LEU A 39 -25.97 28.16 26.55
C LEU A 39 -27.49 27.98 26.71
N GLU A 40 -28.13 28.61 27.68
CA GLU A 40 -29.57 28.51 27.86
C GLU A 40 -30.36 29.09 26.67
N THR A 41 -29.89 30.21 26.10
CA THR A 41 -30.55 30.83 24.94
C THR A 41 -30.33 30.01 23.67
N LEU A 42 -29.11 29.52 23.42
CA LEU A 42 -28.84 28.63 22.28
C LEU A 42 -29.69 27.37 22.35
N PHE A 43 -29.85 26.80 23.56
CA PHE A 43 -30.70 25.63 23.76
C PHE A 43 -32.19 25.95 23.48
N LYS A 44 -32.72 27.09 23.97
CA LYS A 44 -34.10 27.52 23.64
C LYS A 44 -34.35 27.66 22.17
N ILE A 45 -33.40 28.26 21.43
CA ILE A 45 -33.49 28.41 19.97
C ILE A 45 -33.49 27.05 19.27
N PHE A 46 -32.58 26.16 19.66
CA PHE A 46 -32.48 24.80 19.13
C PHE A 46 -33.72 23.97 19.45
N ALA A 47 -34.23 24.04 20.66
CA ALA A 47 -35.36 23.26 21.16
C ALA A 47 -36.74 23.81 20.77
N ASP A 48 -36.83 24.98 20.06
CA ASP A 48 -38.08 25.61 19.69
C ASP A 48 -39.11 24.62 19.16
N ALA A 49 -40.18 24.39 19.95
CA ALA A 49 -41.18 23.38 19.63
C ALA A 49 -42.30 23.90 18.71
N GLU A 50 -42.54 25.21 18.71
CA GLU A 50 -43.60 25.87 17.97
C GLU A 50 -43.24 26.16 16.52
N ASN A 51 -42.03 25.83 16.10
CA ASN A 51 -41.49 26.10 14.77
C ASN A 51 -41.54 27.58 14.36
N ASN A 52 -41.47 28.50 15.32
CA ASN A 52 -41.40 29.92 15.08
C ASN A 52 -40.04 30.39 14.56
N ILE A 53 -39.01 29.56 14.73
CA ILE A 53 -37.63 29.87 14.34
C ILE A 53 -37.27 29.09 13.05
N PRO A 54 -36.65 29.73 12.04
CA PRO A 54 -36.18 29.05 10.82
C PRO A 54 -35.19 27.91 11.11
N ASN A 55 -35.24 26.85 10.29
CA ASN A 55 -34.40 25.67 10.52
C ASN A 55 -32.90 25.93 10.39
N ASP A 56 -32.46 26.83 9.53
CA ASP A 56 -31.08 27.24 9.39
C ASP A 56 -30.53 27.88 10.68
N ILE A 57 -31.34 28.71 11.35
CA ILE A 57 -31.00 29.33 12.63
C ILE A 57 -30.97 28.27 13.75
N LYS A 58 -31.95 27.32 13.78
CA LYS A 58 -31.95 26.21 14.75
C LYS A 58 -30.70 25.34 14.57
N SER A 59 -30.35 25.02 13.31
CA SER A 59 -29.17 24.23 13.00
C SER A 59 -27.88 24.94 13.42
N LEU A 60 -27.74 26.26 13.14
CA LEU A 60 -26.59 27.01 13.58
C LEU A 60 -26.51 27.12 15.12
N ALA A 61 -27.63 27.34 15.78
CA ALA A 61 -27.69 27.36 17.26
C ALA A 61 -27.24 26.02 17.84
N SER A 62 -27.63 24.88 17.26
CA SER A 62 -27.19 23.55 17.69
C SER A 62 -25.70 23.32 17.48
N ILE A 63 -25.15 23.80 16.34
CA ILE A 63 -23.72 23.73 16.03
C ILE A 63 -22.91 24.59 17.02
N LEU A 64 -23.32 25.81 17.27
CA LEU A 64 -22.67 26.69 18.24
C LEU A 64 -22.72 26.11 19.65
N TYR A 65 -23.87 25.59 20.07
CA TYR A 65 -24.06 24.93 21.37
C TYR A 65 -23.12 23.72 21.50
N LYS A 66 -23.06 22.86 20.49
CA LYS A 66 -22.13 21.74 20.43
C LYS A 66 -20.67 22.20 20.53
N ASN A 67 -20.28 23.18 19.72
CA ASN A 67 -18.90 23.65 19.65
C ASN A 67 -18.43 24.24 20.99
N ILE A 68 -19.28 25.06 21.63
CA ILE A 68 -18.98 25.61 22.95
C ILE A 68 -18.78 24.52 23.99
N LEU A 69 -19.70 23.54 24.06
CA LEU A 69 -19.59 22.43 25.00
C LEU A 69 -18.43 21.48 24.70
N SER A 70 -17.95 21.44 23.44
CA SER A 70 -16.82 20.60 23.02
C SER A 70 -15.46 21.25 23.25
N GLU A 71 -15.39 22.51 23.59
CA GLU A 71 -14.11 23.19 23.87
C GLU A 71 -13.47 22.67 25.15
N ASN A 72 -12.16 22.44 25.07
CA ASN A 72 -11.38 21.90 26.17
C ASN A 72 -11.59 22.68 27.49
N GLY A 73 -12.08 22.00 28.50
CA GLY A 73 -12.27 22.51 29.82
C GLY A 73 -13.63 23.20 30.07
N ILE A 74 -14.41 23.62 29.06
CA ILE A 74 -15.70 24.27 29.30
C ILE A 74 -16.66 23.31 30.01
N TRP A 75 -16.92 22.13 29.42
CA TRP A 75 -17.81 21.14 30.03
C TRP A 75 -17.35 20.77 31.46
N ILE A 76 -16.05 20.49 31.60
CA ILE A 76 -15.48 20.04 32.90
C ILE A 76 -15.72 21.09 34.01
N ASN A 77 -15.62 22.38 33.64
CA ASN A 77 -15.72 23.50 34.62
C ASN A 77 -17.16 23.98 34.90
N LEU A 78 -18.17 23.49 34.16
CA LEU A 78 -19.57 23.81 34.48
C LEU A 78 -19.99 23.25 35.83
N SER A 79 -20.90 23.94 36.52
CA SER A 79 -21.49 23.45 37.77
C SER A 79 -22.26 22.14 37.53
N SER A 80 -22.27 21.26 38.56
CA SER A 80 -23.00 19.99 38.50
C SER A 80 -24.50 20.18 38.22
N VAL A 81 -25.09 21.25 38.75
CA VAL A 81 -26.51 21.60 38.51
C VAL A 81 -26.75 21.89 37.04
N LEU A 82 -25.89 22.70 36.40
CA LEU A 82 -26.04 23.04 34.98
C LEU A 82 -25.76 21.85 34.09
N LYS A 83 -24.75 21.03 34.40
CA LYS A 83 -24.47 19.77 33.70
C LYS A 83 -25.68 18.83 33.71
N ASN A 84 -26.31 18.65 34.85
CA ASN A 84 -27.50 17.81 34.97
C ASN A 84 -28.67 18.37 34.14
N LYS A 85 -28.93 19.69 34.27
CA LYS A 85 -29.96 20.33 33.45
C LYS A 85 -29.75 20.13 31.94
N ILE A 86 -28.55 20.40 31.47
CA ILE A 86 -28.22 20.21 30.04
C ILE A 86 -28.46 18.76 29.57
N ARG A 87 -28.04 17.78 30.38
CA ARG A 87 -28.29 16.35 30.05
C ARG A 87 -29.77 16.02 30.05
N GLU A 88 -30.51 16.44 31.05
CA GLU A 88 -31.96 16.21 31.12
C GLU A 88 -32.71 16.83 29.95
N ASP A 89 -32.35 18.06 29.58
CA ASP A 89 -32.92 18.77 28.45
C ASP A 89 -32.66 18.02 27.12
N LEU A 90 -31.46 17.53 26.92
CA LEU A 90 -31.10 16.73 25.75
C LEU A 90 -31.81 15.36 25.73
N TYR A 91 -31.91 14.68 26.88
CA TYR A 91 -32.69 13.44 26.97
C TYR A 91 -34.16 13.69 26.66
N ASN A 92 -34.72 14.81 27.15
CA ASN A 92 -36.10 15.15 26.86
C ASN A 92 -36.34 15.31 25.33
N ILE A 93 -35.45 16.02 24.61
CA ILE A 93 -35.57 16.14 23.15
C ILE A 93 -35.50 14.76 22.47
N ILE A 94 -34.54 13.90 22.85
CA ILE A 94 -34.37 12.57 22.27
C ILE A 94 -35.60 11.70 22.50
N GLU A 95 -36.22 11.81 23.69
CA GLU A 95 -37.34 10.95 24.09
C GLU A 95 -38.70 11.46 23.63
N THR A 96 -38.90 12.76 23.52
CA THR A 96 -40.23 13.34 23.24
C THR A 96 -40.39 13.94 21.86
N SER A 97 -39.33 14.43 21.22
CA SER A 97 -39.40 15.08 19.90
C SER A 97 -39.84 14.10 18.81
N ASN A 98 -40.63 14.61 17.84
CA ASN A 98 -40.95 13.90 16.60
C ASN A 98 -40.05 14.34 15.43
N ASP A 99 -39.27 15.37 15.61
CA ASP A 99 -38.35 15.90 14.61
C ASP A 99 -37.03 15.10 14.60
N GLU A 100 -36.80 14.35 13.52
CA GLU A 100 -35.60 13.52 13.36
C GLU A 100 -34.31 14.35 13.38
N GLU A 101 -34.31 15.57 12.84
CA GLU A 101 -33.13 16.43 12.81
C GLU A 101 -32.79 16.92 14.22
N LYS A 102 -33.77 17.36 14.98
CA LYS A 102 -33.57 17.72 16.40
C LYS A 102 -33.01 16.55 17.21
N ILE A 103 -33.57 15.35 17.03
CA ILE A 103 -33.08 14.14 17.69
C ILE A 103 -31.61 13.90 17.34
N LYS A 104 -31.25 13.99 16.05
CA LYS A 104 -29.86 13.80 15.59
C LYS A 104 -28.91 14.82 16.23
N TYR A 105 -29.26 16.10 16.24
CA TYR A 105 -28.43 17.11 16.89
C TYR A 105 -28.29 16.89 18.39
N ALA A 106 -29.39 16.56 19.08
CA ALA A 106 -29.35 16.24 20.51
C ALA A 106 -28.45 15.04 20.81
N CYS A 107 -28.51 13.99 20.00
CA CYS A 107 -27.62 12.82 20.09
C CYS A 107 -26.14 13.20 19.87
N ILE A 108 -25.83 14.05 18.89
CA ILE A 108 -24.48 14.53 18.63
C ILE A 108 -23.92 15.33 19.82
N ILE A 109 -24.73 16.25 20.38
CA ILE A 109 -24.33 17.07 21.52
C ILE A 109 -24.12 16.20 22.76
N LEU A 110 -25.08 15.33 23.06
CA LEU A 110 -25.00 14.43 24.22
C LEU A 110 -23.81 13.46 24.10
N SER A 111 -23.54 12.96 22.89
CA SER A 111 -22.37 12.09 22.64
C SER A 111 -21.06 12.81 22.96
N ASN A 112 -20.91 14.10 22.56
CA ASN A 112 -19.74 14.89 22.89
C ASN A 112 -19.55 15.07 24.40
N ILE A 113 -20.63 15.37 25.09
CA ILE A 113 -20.62 15.57 26.53
C ILE A 113 -20.17 14.28 27.24
N ILE A 114 -20.81 13.16 26.91
CA ILE A 114 -20.51 11.89 27.55
C ILE A 114 -19.11 11.38 27.17
N PHE A 115 -18.64 11.69 25.97
CA PHE A 115 -17.27 11.38 25.58
C PHE A 115 -16.25 12.10 26.48
N GLN A 116 -16.42 13.41 26.73
CA GLN A 116 -15.56 14.17 27.66
C GLN A 116 -15.63 13.64 29.09
N GLU A 117 -16.81 13.20 29.54
CA GLU A 117 -16.95 12.56 30.88
C GLU A 117 -16.19 11.24 30.95
N CYS A 118 -16.23 10.42 29.89
CA CYS A 118 -15.48 9.18 29.80
C CYS A 118 -13.96 9.42 29.80
N GLU A 119 -13.47 10.48 29.14
CA GLU A 119 -12.04 10.87 29.21
C GLU A 119 -11.57 11.17 30.62
N THR A 120 -12.47 11.64 31.49
CA THR A 120 -12.19 11.87 32.94
C THR A 120 -12.51 10.64 33.79
N ASN A 121 -12.70 9.45 33.22
CA ASN A 121 -13.09 8.20 33.88
C ASN A 121 -14.50 8.20 34.50
N ASP A 122 -15.39 9.13 34.18
CA ASP A 122 -16.78 9.10 34.61
C ASP A 122 -17.69 8.43 33.56
N ILE A 123 -17.83 7.11 33.67
CA ILE A 123 -18.63 6.27 32.74
C ILE A 123 -20.08 6.10 33.15
N LYS A 124 -20.53 6.73 34.28
CA LYS A 124 -21.87 6.51 34.86
C LYS A 124 -22.99 6.87 33.88
N ASN A 125 -22.88 8.00 33.21
CA ASN A 125 -23.89 8.48 32.29
C ASN A 125 -23.98 7.59 31.02
N PHE A 126 -22.87 7.05 30.54
CA PHE A 126 -22.89 6.08 29.46
C PHE A 126 -23.59 4.77 29.86
N LYS A 127 -23.29 4.25 31.08
CA LYS A 127 -24.00 3.07 31.63
C LYS A 127 -25.50 3.31 31.79
N LEU A 128 -25.91 4.54 32.15
CA LEU A 128 -27.33 4.90 32.20
C LEU A 128 -28.00 4.78 30.84
N ILE A 129 -27.37 5.24 29.80
CA ILE A 129 -27.87 5.11 28.41
C ILE A 129 -28.03 3.64 28.02
N ILE A 130 -27.04 2.82 28.28
CA ILE A 130 -27.11 1.38 28.04
C ILE A 130 -28.33 0.76 28.74
N LYS A 131 -28.56 1.14 30.00
CA LYS A 131 -29.72 0.68 30.78
C LYS A 131 -31.04 1.14 30.14
N LYS A 132 -31.13 2.40 29.71
CA LYS A 132 -32.32 2.92 28.98
C LYS A 132 -32.61 2.11 27.72
N VAL A 133 -31.60 1.83 26.91
CA VAL A 133 -31.78 1.03 25.68
C VAL A 133 -32.31 -0.37 25.99
N LYS A 134 -31.75 -1.05 27.01
CA LYS A 134 -32.26 -2.37 27.45
C LYS A 134 -33.75 -2.31 27.84
N ASN A 135 -34.15 -1.28 28.57
CA ASN A 135 -35.56 -1.09 28.94
C ASN A 135 -36.46 -0.84 27.73
N PHE A 136 -36.04 -0.01 26.79
CA PHE A 136 -36.84 0.27 25.58
C PHE A 136 -36.95 -0.95 24.66
N ILE A 137 -35.94 -1.81 24.61
CA ILE A 137 -36.03 -3.11 23.92
C ILE A 137 -37.09 -3.98 24.58
N GLY A 138 -37.14 -4.06 25.91
CA GLY A 138 -38.16 -4.78 26.65
C GLY A 138 -39.57 -4.26 26.41
N GLN A 139 -39.72 -2.95 26.19
CA GLN A 139 -40.99 -2.27 25.89
C GLN A 139 -41.36 -2.28 24.39
N ASN A 140 -40.52 -2.80 23.52
CA ASN A 140 -40.67 -2.74 22.06
C ASN A 140 -40.82 -1.31 21.47
N ASN A 141 -40.28 -0.28 22.14
CA ASN A 141 -40.31 1.10 21.70
C ASN A 141 -39.30 1.36 20.59
N ASN A 142 -39.67 1.07 19.35
CA ASN A 142 -38.78 1.14 18.19
C ASN A 142 -38.18 2.54 17.96
N LYS A 143 -38.95 3.61 18.19
CA LYS A 143 -38.48 4.99 18.01
C LYS A 143 -37.33 5.31 18.97
N LEU A 144 -37.51 5.05 20.24
CA LEU A 144 -36.48 5.33 21.26
C LEU A 144 -35.26 4.43 21.07
N ILE A 145 -35.45 3.16 20.70
CA ILE A 145 -34.35 2.27 20.36
C ILE A 145 -33.48 2.87 19.23
N ILE A 146 -34.10 3.32 18.13
CA ILE A 146 -33.39 3.92 16.98
C ILE A 146 -32.62 5.18 17.43
N SER A 147 -33.24 6.07 18.21
CA SER A 147 -32.60 7.31 18.67
C SER A 147 -31.37 7.03 19.51
N TYR A 148 -31.47 6.10 20.45
CA TYR A 148 -30.34 5.77 21.33
C TYR A 148 -29.28 4.92 20.63
N LEU A 149 -29.63 4.06 19.67
CA LEU A 149 -28.65 3.38 18.82
C LEU A 149 -27.88 4.39 17.97
N TYR A 150 -28.57 5.42 17.44
CA TYR A 150 -27.90 6.51 16.73
C TYR A 150 -26.90 7.25 17.62
N PHE A 151 -27.30 7.56 18.87
CA PHE A 151 -26.38 8.13 19.86
C PHE A 151 -25.15 7.24 20.07
N ILE A 152 -25.33 5.92 20.32
CA ILE A 152 -24.25 4.97 20.55
C ILE A 152 -23.30 4.91 19.33
N LYS A 153 -23.85 4.90 18.11
CA LYS A 153 -23.06 4.94 16.89
C LYS A 153 -22.14 6.16 16.86
N ILE A 154 -22.70 7.37 17.04
CA ILE A 154 -21.93 8.62 17.04
C ILE A 154 -20.87 8.63 18.12
N PHE A 155 -21.19 8.10 19.30
CA PHE A 155 -20.25 7.99 20.40
C PHE A 155 -19.03 7.15 20.00
N PHE A 156 -19.23 5.97 19.40
CA PHE A 156 -18.15 5.08 18.99
C PHE A 156 -17.40 5.57 17.75
N GLU A 157 -18.02 6.32 16.84
CA GLU A 157 -17.33 6.92 15.67
C GLU A 157 -16.23 7.92 16.09
N ARG A 158 -16.26 8.41 17.33
CA ARG A 158 -15.26 9.33 17.90
C ARG A 158 -14.20 8.64 18.73
N PHE A 159 -14.44 7.41 19.11
CA PHE A 159 -13.56 6.63 19.96
C PHE A 159 -12.43 6.01 19.11
N GLU A 160 -11.40 6.80 18.80
CA GLU A 160 -10.21 6.31 18.08
C GLU A 160 -9.23 5.57 19.01
N GLU A 161 -9.26 5.80 20.33
CA GLU A 161 -8.31 5.24 21.29
C GLU A 161 -8.92 4.20 22.24
N GLN A 162 -8.37 3.00 22.17
CA GLN A 162 -8.83 1.76 22.83
C GLN A 162 -8.77 1.76 24.38
N LYS A 163 -8.33 2.82 25.05
CA LYS A 163 -7.91 2.74 26.46
C LYS A 163 -8.99 2.97 27.51
N LEU A 164 -10.17 3.44 27.16
CA LEU A 164 -11.11 4.01 28.15
C LEU A 164 -12.40 3.22 28.42
N LEU A 165 -12.75 2.22 27.62
CA LEU A 165 -13.98 1.46 27.84
C LEU A 165 -13.72 0.15 28.57
N SER A 166 -14.47 -0.08 29.64
CA SER A 166 -14.44 -1.34 30.37
C SER A 166 -15.04 -2.47 29.53
N ILE A 167 -14.50 -3.68 29.67
CA ILE A 167 -15.01 -4.90 29.02
C ILE A 167 -16.52 -5.08 29.29
N ASP A 168 -16.99 -4.68 30.48
CA ASP A 168 -18.41 -4.78 30.85
C ASP A 168 -19.32 -3.97 29.93
N ILE A 169 -18.92 -2.77 29.52
CA ILE A 169 -19.71 -1.93 28.58
C ILE A 169 -19.81 -2.60 27.22
N ILE A 170 -18.74 -3.16 26.74
CA ILE A 170 -18.71 -3.87 25.44
C ILE A 170 -19.60 -5.10 25.49
N ASN A 171 -19.55 -5.88 26.58
CA ASN A 171 -20.44 -7.02 26.78
C ASN A 171 -21.90 -6.59 26.86
N ASP A 172 -22.19 -5.51 27.57
CA ASP A 172 -23.55 -4.94 27.64
C ASP A 172 -24.09 -4.53 26.27
N LEU A 173 -23.27 -3.91 25.43
CA LEU A 173 -23.63 -3.56 24.04
C LEU A 173 -23.89 -4.81 23.20
N GLN A 174 -23.07 -5.83 23.31
CA GLN A 174 -23.28 -7.10 22.64
C GLN A 174 -24.64 -7.73 23.02
N VAL A 175 -24.99 -7.70 24.33
CA VAL A 175 -26.29 -8.19 24.81
C VAL A 175 -27.46 -7.39 24.23
N ILE A 176 -27.27 -6.11 23.89
CA ILE A 176 -28.25 -5.26 23.22
C ILE A 176 -28.35 -5.58 21.73
N LEU A 177 -27.22 -5.65 21.02
CA LEU A 177 -27.17 -5.75 19.57
C LEU A 177 -27.60 -7.14 19.05
N THR A 178 -27.17 -8.19 19.72
CA THR A 178 -27.46 -9.58 19.30
C THR A 178 -28.96 -9.88 19.21
N PRO A 179 -29.83 -9.52 20.17
CA PRO A 179 -31.26 -9.70 20.04
C PRO A 179 -31.89 -8.90 18.90
N ILE A 180 -31.41 -7.69 18.62
CA ILE A 180 -31.92 -6.87 17.51
C ILE A 180 -31.69 -7.60 16.18
N ILE A 181 -30.46 -8.13 15.97
CA ILE A 181 -30.08 -8.90 14.80
C ILE A 181 -30.92 -10.20 14.70
N LYS A 182 -30.99 -10.97 15.79
CA LYS A 182 -31.80 -12.22 15.86
C LYS A 182 -33.28 -12.00 15.58
N ASN A 183 -33.86 -10.93 16.11
CA ASN A 183 -35.27 -10.63 15.91
C ASN A 183 -35.59 -10.22 14.46
N TYR A 184 -34.63 -9.59 13.77
CA TYR A 184 -34.79 -9.31 12.34
C TYR A 184 -34.81 -10.62 11.54
N VAL A 185 -33.88 -11.54 11.83
CA VAL A 185 -33.83 -12.86 11.17
C VAL A 185 -35.11 -13.64 11.31
N LYS A 186 -35.83 -13.54 12.44
CA LYS A 186 -37.05 -14.30 12.75
C LYS A 186 -38.36 -13.65 12.31
N GLY A 187 -38.34 -12.33 12.01
CA GLY A 187 -39.57 -11.57 11.79
C GLY A 187 -39.80 -11.14 10.34
N ASN A 188 -41.00 -10.58 10.08
CA ASN A 188 -41.30 -9.94 8.81
C ASN A 188 -40.61 -8.59 8.69
N GLU A 189 -40.17 -8.23 7.47
CA GLU A 189 -39.51 -6.98 7.17
C GLU A 189 -40.45 -5.77 7.34
N ASN A 190 -39.91 -4.71 7.96
CA ASN A 190 -40.59 -3.43 8.07
C ASN A 190 -39.49 -2.34 8.16
N ILE A 191 -39.75 -1.14 7.67
CA ILE A 191 -38.79 -0.01 7.56
C ILE A 191 -38.11 0.31 8.90
N LEU A 192 -38.85 0.32 10.02
CA LEU A 192 -38.30 0.58 11.35
C LEU A 192 -37.34 -0.54 11.84
N LYS A 193 -37.64 -1.78 11.47
CA LYS A 193 -36.76 -2.93 11.78
C LYS A 193 -35.47 -2.86 10.96
N GLU A 194 -35.56 -2.47 9.68
CA GLU A 194 -34.39 -2.27 8.82
C GLU A 194 -33.48 -1.16 9.37
N LYS A 195 -34.06 0.00 9.74
CA LYS A 195 -33.27 1.11 10.34
C LYS A 195 -32.59 0.71 11.66
N LYS A 196 -33.25 -0.09 12.51
CA LYS A 196 -32.64 -0.65 13.72
C LYS A 196 -31.50 -1.60 13.42
N LEU A 197 -31.70 -2.51 12.46
CA LEU A 197 -30.67 -3.47 12.06
C LEU A 197 -29.46 -2.75 11.47
N GLU A 198 -29.70 -1.75 10.63
CA GLU A 198 -28.62 -0.95 10.03
C GLU A 198 -27.74 -0.29 11.09
N LEU A 199 -28.36 0.37 12.07
CA LEU A 199 -27.62 0.98 13.19
C LEU A 199 -26.93 -0.07 14.07
N ALA A 200 -27.57 -1.21 14.31
CA ALA A 200 -26.97 -2.30 15.09
C ALA A 200 -25.71 -2.86 14.40
N LEU A 201 -25.74 -3.03 13.07
CA LEU A 201 -24.57 -3.47 12.30
C LEU A 201 -23.46 -2.42 12.30
N ASP A 202 -23.78 -1.14 12.13
CA ASP A 202 -22.81 -0.05 12.22
C ASP A 202 -22.12 -0.03 13.58
N ILE A 203 -22.88 -0.12 14.68
CA ILE A 203 -22.31 -0.16 16.04
C ILE A 203 -21.49 -1.43 16.25
N PHE A 204 -22.01 -2.57 15.79
CA PHE A 204 -21.31 -3.84 15.93
C PHE A 204 -19.94 -3.79 15.27
N LYS A 205 -19.87 -3.20 14.06
CA LYS A 205 -18.61 -2.96 13.36
C LYS A 205 -17.63 -2.11 14.18
N LEU A 206 -18.12 -1.03 14.79
CA LEU A 206 -17.30 -0.12 15.59
C LEU A 206 -16.75 -0.77 16.87
N ILE A 207 -17.51 -1.67 17.50
CA ILE A 207 -17.07 -2.36 18.72
C ILE A 207 -16.28 -3.64 18.46
N LEU A 208 -16.23 -4.13 17.21
CA LEU A 208 -15.51 -5.35 16.87
C LEU A 208 -14.09 -5.44 17.41
N PRO A 209 -13.22 -4.41 17.31
CA PRO A 209 -11.86 -4.49 17.82
C PRO A 209 -11.76 -4.84 19.31
N PHE A 210 -12.82 -4.57 20.08
CA PHE A 210 -12.87 -4.76 21.53
C PHE A 210 -13.49 -6.09 21.97
N LEU A 211 -14.10 -6.87 21.03
CA LEU A 211 -14.83 -8.10 21.34
C LEU A 211 -13.95 -9.36 21.47
N LYS A 212 -12.62 -9.22 21.58
CA LYS A 212 -11.70 -10.36 21.63
C LYS A 212 -12.07 -11.42 22.67
N TYR A 213 -12.40 -10.99 23.89
CA TYR A 213 -12.76 -11.92 24.96
C TYR A 213 -14.07 -12.65 24.66
N SER A 214 -15.07 -11.94 24.18
CA SER A 214 -16.38 -12.52 23.84
C SER A 214 -16.30 -13.50 22.69
N PHE A 215 -15.47 -13.24 21.66
CA PHE A 215 -15.23 -14.18 20.56
C PHE A 215 -14.49 -15.46 21.00
N THR A 216 -13.69 -15.41 22.07
CA THR A 216 -13.04 -16.62 22.59
C THR A 216 -13.99 -17.54 23.33
N MET A 217 -15.07 -17.00 23.92
CA MET A 217 -15.96 -17.74 24.81
C MET A 217 -17.33 -18.07 24.20
N GLU A 218 -17.88 -17.19 23.35
CA GLU A 218 -19.26 -17.27 22.88
C GLU A 218 -19.40 -16.98 21.37
N THR A 219 -18.50 -17.49 20.55
CA THR A 219 -18.48 -17.20 19.08
C THR A 219 -19.81 -17.46 18.39
N ASP A 220 -20.46 -18.59 18.68
CA ASP A 220 -21.74 -18.96 18.05
C ASP A 220 -22.87 -17.99 18.42
N TYR A 221 -22.88 -17.52 19.67
CA TYR A 221 -23.92 -16.61 20.11
C TYR A 221 -23.85 -15.27 19.37
N ILE A 222 -22.64 -14.80 19.09
CA ILE A 222 -22.36 -13.49 18.51
C ILE A 222 -22.44 -13.54 16.97
N PHE A 223 -21.76 -14.50 16.37
CA PHE A 223 -21.48 -14.46 14.94
C PHE A 223 -22.54 -15.19 14.10
N LYS A 224 -23.13 -16.27 14.61
CA LYS A 224 -24.18 -17.01 13.89
C LYS A 224 -25.36 -16.13 13.43
N PRO A 225 -25.91 -15.19 14.24
CA PRO A 225 -26.97 -14.31 13.78
C PRO A 225 -26.57 -13.41 12.59
N ILE A 226 -25.30 -13.02 12.51
CA ILE A 226 -24.75 -12.21 11.41
C ILE A 226 -24.67 -13.07 10.15
N LEU A 227 -24.29 -14.34 10.26
CA LEU A 227 -24.31 -15.29 9.14
C LEU A 227 -25.72 -15.59 8.66
N ASP A 228 -26.67 -15.79 9.58
CA ASP A 228 -28.08 -16.06 9.25
C ASP A 228 -28.72 -14.89 8.47
N LEU A 229 -28.19 -13.67 8.59
CA LEU A 229 -28.62 -12.52 7.79
C LEU A 229 -28.24 -12.65 6.32
N MET A 230 -27.14 -13.31 5.98
CA MET A 230 -26.71 -13.47 4.58
C MET A 230 -27.73 -14.18 3.73
N ASP A 231 -28.45 -15.17 4.29
CA ASP A 231 -29.48 -15.91 3.56
C ASP A 231 -30.80 -15.15 3.44
N LYS A 232 -31.06 -14.22 4.37
CA LYS A 232 -32.35 -13.51 4.46
C LYS A 232 -32.36 -12.16 3.78
N LEU A 233 -31.24 -11.43 3.80
CA LEU A 233 -31.18 -10.10 3.22
C LEU A 233 -31.14 -10.14 1.70
N ASN A 234 -31.89 -9.25 1.06
CA ASN A 234 -31.73 -9.03 -0.37
C ASN A 234 -30.40 -8.34 -0.63
N TRP A 235 -29.55 -8.94 -1.47
CA TRP A 235 -28.22 -8.44 -1.85
C TRP A 235 -28.25 -7.06 -2.53
N GLU A 236 -29.39 -6.61 -3.07
CA GLU A 236 -29.58 -5.29 -3.67
C GLU A 236 -29.71 -4.16 -2.63
N LYS A 237 -29.96 -4.51 -1.36
CA LYS A 237 -30.13 -3.52 -0.29
C LYS A 237 -28.81 -3.13 0.36
N ASN A 238 -28.64 -1.85 0.69
CA ASN A 238 -27.46 -1.33 1.40
C ASN A 238 -27.15 -2.06 2.72
N ILE A 239 -28.18 -2.50 3.42
CA ILE A 239 -28.05 -3.25 4.68
C ILE A 239 -27.30 -4.58 4.49
N TYR A 240 -27.42 -5.19 3.32
CA TYR A 240 -26.67 -6.40 2.97
C TYR A 240 -25.15 -6.11 2.88
N THR A 241 -24.78 -5.01 2.24
CA THR A 241 -23.38 -4.57 2.17
C THR A 241 -22.81 -4.29 3.56
N LYS A 242 -23.60 -3.67 4.45
CA LYS A 242 -23.18 -3.45 5.85
C LYS A 242 -22.96 -4.76 6.60
N ASN A 243 -23.82 -5.76 6.40
CA ASN A 243 -23.62 -7.09 6.98
C ASN A 243 -22.33 -7.75 6.50
N LEU A 244 -22.04 -7.65 5.19
CA LEU A 244 -20.80 -8.17 4.62
C LEU A 244 -19.56 -7.45 5.17
N LEU A 245 -19.63 -6.13 5.38
CA LEU A 245 -18.53 -5.38 6.02
C LEU A 245 -18.27 -5.87 7.45
N VAL A 246 -19.32 -6.15 8.23
CA VAL A 246 -19.17 -6.74 9.56
C VAL A 246 -18.49 -8.11 9.49
N ILE A 247 -18.88 -8.96 8.52
CA ILE A 247 -18.26 -10.28 8.31
C ILE A 247 -16.78 -10.12 7.95
N ASN A 248 -16.48 -9.23 7.01
CA ASN A 248 -15.11 -8.94 6.59
C ASN A 248 -14.22 -8.51 7.76
N ASP A 249 -14.69 -7.55 8.55
CA ASP A 249 -13.94 -7.04 9.70
C ASP A 249 -13.82 -8.11 10.80
N THR A 250 -14.87 -8.94 10.99
CA THR A 250 -14.80 -10.06 11.94
C THR A 250 -13.74 -11.08 11.54
N ILE A 251 -13.64 -11.41 10.25
CA ILE A 251 -12.58 -12.29 9.74
C ILE A 251 -11.21 -11.64 9.97
N ASN A 252 -11.10 -10.35 9.69
CA ASN A 252 -9.82 -9.64 9.86
C ASN A 252 -9.31 -9.68 11.31
N TYR A 253 -10.18 -9.46 12.28
CA TYR A 253 -9.80 -9.43 13.70
C TYR A 253 -9.73 -10.81 14.36
N TYR A 254 -10.61 -11.75 13.96
CA TYR A 254 -10.89 -12.97 14.73
C TYR A 254 -10.76 -14.27 13.94
N HIS A 255 -10.07 -14.29 12.81
CA HIS A 255 -9.91 -15.43 11.92
C HIS A 255 -9.67 -16.75 12.66
N ARG A 256 -8.73 -16.79 13.61
CA ARG A 256 -8.37 -18.02 14.36
C ARG A 256 -9.50 -18.58 15.23
N TYR A 257 -10.39 -17.70 15.69
CA TYR A 257 -11.48 -18.10 16.61
C TYR A 257 -12.74 -18.56 15.86
N ILE A 258 -12.90 -18.14 14.60
CA ILE A 258 -14.11 -18.39 13.81
C ILE A 258 -13.90 -19.37 12.64
N VAL A 259 -12.84 -20.20 12.67
CA VAL A 259 -12.47 -21.12 11.58
C VAL A 259 -13.65 -21.98 11.10
N ASN A 260 -14.46 -22.51 12.01
CA ASN A 260 -15.63 -23.32 11.63
C ASN A 260 -16.69 -22.49 10.89
N HIS A 261 -16.91 -21.24 11.29
CA HIS A 261 -17.83 -20.32 10.63
C HIS A 261 -17.29 -19.88 9.26
N ILE A 262 -15.97 -19.72 9.11
CA ILE A 262 -15.34 -19.38 7.83
C ILE A 262 -15.65 -20.45 6.77
N LYS A 263 -15.65 -21.71 7.13
CA LYS A 263 -16.06 -22.80 6.22
C LYS A 263 -17.50 -22.62 5.72
N ILE A 264 -18.39 -22.19 6.62
CA ILE A 264 -19.79 -21.89 6.26
C ILE A 264 -19.84 -20.66 5.34
N ILE A 265 -19.12 -19.58 5.65
CA ILE A 265 -19.05 -18.36 4.84
C ILE A 265 -18.58 -18.67 3.43
N ILE A 266 -17.49 -19.43 3.27
CA ILE A 266 -16.95 -19.80 1.96
C ILE A 266 -18.03 -20.53 1.14
N ASN A 267 -18.70 -21.51 1.72
CA ASN A 267 -19.76 -22.24 1.02
C ASN A 267 -20.92 -21.31 0.63
N LEU A 268 -21.38 -20.45 1.55
CA LEU A 268 -22.47 -19.49 1.28
C LEU A 268 -22.10 -18.54 0.13
N LEU A 269 -20.90 -17.96 0.16
CA LEU A 269 -20.43 -17.03 -0.88
C LEU A 269 -20.38 -17.74 -2.25
N PHE A 270 -19.83 -18.95 -2.31
CA PHE A 270 -19.80 -19.71 -3.55
C PHE A 270 -21.18 -20.15 -4.05
N ASP A 271 -22.14 -20.40 -3.17
CA ASP A 271 -23.52 -20.73 -3.56
C ASP A 271 -24.28 -19.48 -4.03
N LEU A 272 -24.01 -18.32 -3.44
CA LEU A 272 -24.54 -17.03 -3.87
C LEU A 272 -24.03 -16.63 -5.27
N PHE A 273 -22.80 -16.94 -5.66
CA PHE A 273 -22.33 -16.74 -7.03
C PHE A 273 -23.27 -17.41 -8.04
N SER A 274 -23.67 -18.63 -7.79
CA SER A 274 -24.57 -19.36 -8.70
C SER A 274 -25.96 -18.69 -8.81
N LYS A 275 -26.50 -18.21 -7.68
CA LYS A 275 -27.78 -17.49 -7.65
C LYS A 275 -27.74 -16.14 -8.40
N ILE A 276 -26.63 -15.41 -8.26
CA ILE A 276 -26.44 -14.12 -8.94
C ILE A 276 -26.25 -14.31 -10.45
N LEU A 277 -25.47 -15.32 -10.84
CA LEU A 277 -25.25 -15.62 -12.25
C LEU A 277 -26.54 -16.07 -12.97
N SER A 278 -27.42 -16.82 -12.30
CA SER A 278 -28.74 -17.17 -12.88
C SER A 278 -29.62 -15.94 -13.12
N LYS A 279 -29.66 -15.01 -12.17
CA LYS A 279 -30.40 -13.74 -12.34
C LYS A 279 -29.83 -12.86 -13.46
N LYS A 280 -28.51 -12.81 -13.64
CA LYS A 280 -27.86 -12.06 -14.73
C LYS A 280 -28.36 -12.56 -16.10
N ASN A 281 -28.51 -13.87 -16.25
CA ASN A 281 -28.98 -14.46 -17.50
C ASN A 281 -30.44 -14.16 -17.80
N GLU A 282 -31.28 -13.92 -16.76
CA GLU A 282 -32.69 -13.56 -16.88
C GLU A 282 -32.91 -12.07 -17.22
N THR A 283 -31.97 -11.18 -16.81
CA THR A 283 -32.12 -9.72 -16.87
C THR A 283 -31.35 -9.06 -18.02
N ASN A 284 -31.02 -9.74 -19.08
CA ASN A 284 -30.10 -9.34 -20.18
C ASN A 284 -30.29 -7.94 -20.83
N ASN A 285 -31.14 -7.05 -20.30
CA ASN A 285 -31.55 -5.80 -20.95
C ASN A 285 -31.30 -4.47 -20.19
N SER A 286 -30.63 -4.44 -19.03
CA SER A 286 -30.37 -3.16 -18.36
C SER A 286 -28.90 -2.99 -17.93
N ILE A 287 -28.20 -2.03 -18.56
CA ILE A 287 -26.79 -1.70 -18.32
C ILE A 287 -26.50 -1.33 -16.86
N ASN A 288 -27.44 -0.67 -16.18
CA ASN A 288 -27.28 -0.22 -14.78
C ASN A 288 -27.27 -1.36 -13.76
N ASN A 289 -27.87 -2.51 -14.06
CA ASN A 289 -27.90 -3.65 -13.14
C ASN A 289 -26.57 -4.43 -13.16
N ASN A 290 -25.79 -4.37 -14.24
CA ASN A 290 -24.54 -5.11 -14.36
C ASN A 290 -23.44 -4.56 -13.44
N SER A 291 -23.32 -3.24 -13.28
CA SER A 291 -22.30 -2.65 -12.41
C SER A 291 -22.52 -2.97 -10.92
N ASN A 292 -23.78 -3.01 -10.48
CA ASN A 292 -24.11 -3.39 -9.11
C ASN A 292 -23.82 -4.87 -8.83
N ILE A 293 -24.12 -5.74 -9.79
CA ILE A 293 -23.81 -7.17 -9.71
C ILE A 293 -22.30 -7.41 -9.62
N GLU A 294 -21.52 -6.75 -10.47
CA GLU A 294 -20.05 -6.85 -10.45
C GLU A 294 -19.46 -6.41 -9.10
N ASN A 295 -19.95 -5.30 -8.55
CA ASN A 295 -19.50 -4.81 -7.25
C ASN A 295 -19.79 -5.80 -6.11
N VAL A 296 -20.96 -6.41 -6.11
CA VAL A 296 -21.35 -7.41 -5.09
C VAL A 296 -20.48 -8.67 -5.22
N ILE A 297 -20.26 -9.17 -6.43
CA ILE A 297 -19.38 -10.31 -6.69
C ILE A 297 -17.94 -10.00 -6.26
N LEU A 298 -17.45 -8.82 -6.62
CA LEU A 298 -16.09 -8.40 -6.23
C LEU A 298 -15.95 -8.36 -4.71
N PHE A 299 -16.94 -7.84 -4.01
CA PHE A 299 -16.92 -7.82 -2.55
C PHE A 299 -16.93 -9.23 -1.92
N TYR A 300 -17.64 -10.18 -2.50
CA TYR A 300 -17.57 -11.58 -2.05
C TYR A 300 -16.18 -12.19 -2.27
N LEU A 301 -15.60 -11.91 -3.43
CA LEU A 301 -14.25 -12.37 -3.74
C LEU A 301 -13.22 -11.73 -2.79
N ASP A 302 -13.40 -10.46 -2.43
CA ASP A 302 -12.54 -9.76 -1.46
C ASP A 302 -12.55 -10.45 -0.09
N ILE A 303 -13.72 -10.87 0.38
CA ILE A 303 -13.84 -11.64 1.62
C ILE A 303 -13.07 -12.97 1.51
N ILE A 304 -13.21 -13.68 0.38
CA ILE A 304 -12.50 -14.94 0.17
C ILE A 304 -10.99 -14.70 0.07
N CYS A 305 -10.55 -13.64 -0.61
CA CYS A 305 -9.13 -13.25 -0.66
C CYS A 305 -8.58 -12.93 0.74
N LEU A 306 -9.32 -12.18 1.56
CA LEU A 306 -8.95 -11.92 2.95
C LEU A 306 -8.80 -13.21 3.76
N ILE A 307 -9.71 -14.18 3.57
CA ILE A 307 -9.60 -15.49 4.22
C ILE A 307 -8.32 -16.21 3.78
N CYS A 308 -7.99 -16.17 2.49
CA CYS A 308 -6.76 -16.75 1.96
C CYS A 308 -5.51 -16.10 2.57
N ASP A 309 -5.49 -14.76 2.68
CA ASP A 309 -4.38 -14.02 3.30
C ASP A 309 -4.18 -14.38 4.78
N LYS A 310 -5.28 -14.44 5.52
CA LYS A 310 -5.25 -14.82 6.94
C LYS A 310 -4.78 -16.27 7.12
N GLU A 311 -5.20 -17.19 6.24
CA GLU A 311 -4.75 -18.57 6.29
C GLU A 311 -3.25 -18.71 6.02
N LEU A 312 -2.70 -17.93 5.08
CA LEU A 312 -1.26 -17.89 4.81
C LEU A 312 -0.47 -17.44 6.04
N SER A 313 -0.99 -16.46 6.79
CA SER A 313 -0.34 -15.94 8.00
C SER A 313 -0.55 -16.84 9.23
N ASP A 314 -1.75 -17.33 9.43
CA ASP A 314 -2.18 -18.00 10.66
C ASP A 314 -2.05 -19.52 10.62
N LYS A 315 -1.96 -20.12 9.41
CA LYS A 315 -1.79 -21.55 9.14
C LYS A 315 -2.83 -22.40 9.89
N THR A 316 -4.10 -22.06 9.72
CA THR A 316 -5.20 -22.84 10.31
C THR A 316 -5.53 -24.09 9.46
N SER A 317 -6.60 -24.80 9.77
CA SER A 317 -7.02 -26.00 9.02
C SER A 317 -7.81 -25.71 7.73
N LEU A 318 -7.94 -24.45 7.30
CA LEU A 318 -8.75 -24.07 6.13
C LEU A 318 -8.14 -24.52 4.80
N THR A 319 -6.82 -24.65 4.75
CA THR A 319 -6.11 -25.18 3.58
C THR A 319 -6.68 -26.54 3.18
N ASN A 320 -6.83 -27.48 4.13
CA ASN A 320 -7.42 -28.79 3.85
C ASN A 320 -8.87 -28.70 3.40
N PHE A 321 -9.64 -27.75 3.93
CA PHE A 321 -11.02 -27.51 3.50
C PHE A 321 -11.11 -27.04 2.05
N PHE A 322 -10.24 -26.12 1.62
CA PHE A 322 -10.13 -25.72 0.23
C PHE A 322 -9.74 -26.89 -0.68
N HIS A 323 -8.78 -27.71 -0.26
CA HIS A 323 -8.33 -28.88 -1.05
C HIS A 323 -9.43 -29.95 -1.19
N THR A 324 -10.22 -30.17 -0.15
CA THR A 324 -11.32 -31.16 -0.22
C THR A 324 -12.43 -30.70 -1.16
N ASN A 325 -12.64 -29.38 -1.30
CA ASN A 325 -13.76 -28.81 -2.07
C ASN A 325 -13.30 -28.12 -3.37
N TYR A 326 -12.04 -28.29 -3.79
CA TYR A 326 -11.45 -27.52 -4.91
C TYR A 326 -12.23 -27.66 -6.21
N GLU A 327 -12.78 -28.84 -6.51
CA GLU A 327 -13.51 -29.06 -7.75
C GLU A 327 -14.75 -28.16 -7.86
N LYS A 328 -15.51 -28.04 -6.76
CA LYS A 328 -16.68 -27.17 -6.68
C LYS A 328 -16.27 -25.71 -6.83
N TYR A 329 -15.23 -25.27 -6.13
CA TYR A 329 -14.83 -23.84 -6.10
C TYR A 329 -14.17 -23.41 -7.40
N ILE A 330 -13.22 -24.17 -7.94
CA ILE A 330 -12.55 -23.86 -9.20
C ILE A 330 -13.57 -23.80 -10.34
N SER A 331 -14.53 -24.71 -10.40
CA SER A 331 -15.57 -24.69 -11.43
C SER A 331 -16.42 -23.40 -11.37
N LYS A 332 -16.75 -22.91 -10.17
CA LYS A 332 -17.47 -21.64 -9.99
C LYS A 332 -16.60 -20.42 -10.31
N LEU A 333 -15.32 -20.46 -9.97
CA LEU A 333 -14.37 -19.40 -10.34
C LEU A 333 -14.19 -19.30 -11.86
N PHE A 334 -14.16 -20.42 -12.58
CA PHE A 334 -14.17 -20.42 -14.05
C PHE A 334 -15.45 -19.79 -14.62
N LEU A 335 -16.59 -20.08 -14.02
CA LEU A 335 -17.85 -19.42 -14.43
C LEU A 335 -17.79 -17.91 -14.24
N LEU A 336 -17.20 -17.42 -13.15
CA LEU A 336 -17.02 -15.97 -12.94
C LEU A 336 -16.09 -15.36 -13.99
N LEU A 337 -14.95 -15.96 -14.29
CA LEU A 337 -14.04 -15.51 -15.34
C LEU A 337 -14.73 -15.42 -16.71
N ASN A 338 -15.58 -16.41 -17.03
CA ASN A 338 -16.26 -16.45 -18.33
C ASN A 338 -17.40 -15.42 -18.45
N ASN A 339 -18.04 -15.07 -17.33
CA ASN A 339 -19.19 -14.15 -17.31
C ASN A 339 -18.81 -12.69 -17.06
N PHE A 340 -17.61 -12.43 -16.50
CA PHE A 340 -17.10 -11.10 -16.16
C PHE A 340 -15.67 -10.93 -16.65
N PRO A 341 -15.44 -10.83 -17.98
CA PRO A 341 -14.11 -10.61 -18.55
C PRO A 341 -13.69 -9.16 -18.32
N SER A 342 -13.27 -8.85 -17.09
CA SER A 342 -12.96 -7.49 -16.65
C SER A 342 -11.47 -7.18 -16.59
N PHE A 343 -10.62 -8.04 -17.16
CA PHE A 343 -9.18 -7.82 -17.15
C PHE A 343 -8.79 -6.62 -18.01
N GLN A 344 -8.38 -5.51 -17.34
CA GLN A 344 -7.82 -4.33 -18.00
C GLN A 344 -6.42 -4.08 -17.43
N PRO A 345 -5.36 -4.22 -18.26
CA PRO A 345 -3.99 -4.05 -17.80
C PRO A 345 -3.66 -2.62 -17.40
N GLU A 346 -4.28 -1.63 -18.07
CA GLU A 346 -4.03 -0.20 -17.82
C GLU A 346 -4.61 0.29 -16.49
N ASN A 347 -5.58 -0.43 -15.93
CA ASN A 347 -6.15 -0.14 -14.62
C ASN A 347 -5.45 -0.97 -13.55
N GLU A 348 -4.68 -0.32 -12.68
CA GLU A 348 -4.19 -0.95 -11.43
C GLU A 348 -5.33 -1.36 -10.49
N SER A 349 -6.57 -0.98 -10.82
CA SER A 349 -7.74 -1.27 -10.02
C SER A 349 -7.95 -2.77 -9.85
N TRP A 350 -8.29 -3.14 -8.65
CA TRP A 350 -8.71 -4.49 -8.28
C TRP A 350 -10.01 -4.85 -9.01
N ASN A 351 -10.11 -6.06 -9.56
CA ASN A 351 -11.25 -6.53 -10.33
C ASN A 351 -11.50 -8.02 -10.16
N ILE A 352 -12.63 -8.51 -10.70
CA ILE A 352 -13.05 -9.92 -10.57
C ILE A 352 -11.98 -10.89 -11.09
N SER A 353 -11.38 -10.62 -12.24
CA SER A 353 -10.36 -11.51 -12.81
C SER A 353 -9.13 -11.62 -11.90
N LYS A 354 -8.66 -10.51 -11.33
CA LYS A 354 -7.53 -10.49 -10.39
C LYS A 354 -7.86 -11.24 -9.10
N ALA A 355 -9.04 -11.01 -8.53
CA ALA A 355 -9.49 -11.69 -7.33
C ALA A 355 -9.64 -13.20 -7.54
N VAL A 356 -10.23 -13.62 -8.65
CA VAL A 356 -10.33 -15.04 -9.02
C VAL A 356 -8.95 -15.68 -9.18
N CYS A 357 -8.02 -15.02 -9.89
CA CYS A 357 -6.66 -15.52 -10.04
C CYS A 357 -5.95 -15.66 -8.70
N TYR A 358 -6.13 -14.68 -7.80
CA TYR A 358 -5.56 -14.72 -6.45
C TYR A 358 -6.02 -15.95 -5.66
N ILE A 359 -7.33 -16.23 -5.67
CA ILE A 359 -7.90 -17.39 -4.96
C ILE A 359 -7.41 -18.70 -5.58
N ILE A 360 -7.35 -18.80 -6.91
CA ILE A 360 -6.83 -19.99 -7.60
C ILE A 360 -5.35 -20.18 -7.25
N SER A 361 -4.53 -19.13 -7.31
CA SER A 361 -3.12 -19.18 -6.92
C SER A 361 -2.94 -19.64 -5.47
N PHE A 362 -3.78 -19.17 -4.54
CA PHE A 362 -3.77 -19.64 -3.16
C PHE A 362 -4.03 -21.16 -3.08
N ILE A 363 -5.08 -21.65 -3.77
CA ILE A 363 -5.43 -23.10 -3.76
C ILE A 363 -4.26 -23.91 -4.35
N VAL A 364 -3.65 -23.45 -5.43
CA VAL A 364 -2.53 -24.14 -6.11
C VAL A 364 -1.27 -24.15 -5.24
N ASN A 365 -0.92 -23.00 -4.64
CA ASN A 365 0.30 -22.85 -3.83
C ASN A 365 0.26 -23.65 -2.52
N THR A 366 -0.92 -23.82 -1.96
CA THR A 366 -1.12 -24.53 -0.70
C THR A 366 -1.37 -26.02 -0.91
N SER A 367 -1.65 -26.44 -2.15
CA SER A 367 -1.94 -27.83 -2.52
C SER A 367 -0.70 -28.57 -3.01
N SER A 368 -0.60 -29.84 -2.66
CA SER A 368 0.34 -30.79 -3.29
C SER A 368 -0.36 -31.69 -4.32
N LEU A 369 -1.62 -31.40 -4.68
CA LEU A 369 -2.44 -32.29 -5.52
C LEU A 369 -2.25 -32.00 -7.00
N ASP A 370 -1.68 -32.92 -7.75
CA ASP A 370 -1.56 -32.84 -9.23
C ASP A 370 -2.94 -32.72 -9.91
N SER A 371 -3.98 -33.30 -9.32
CA SER A 371 -5.35 -33.23 -9.86
C SER A 371 -5.86 -31.81 -10.06
N ILE A 372 -5.49 -30.87 -9.18
CA ILE A 372 -5.83 -29.45 -9.31
C ILE A 372 -5.12 -28.86 -10.53
N ILE A 373 -3.84 -29.13 -10.68
CA ILE A 373 -3.03 -28.66 -11.81
C ILE A 373 -3.59 -29.20 -13.13
N TYR A 374 -3.92 -30.47 -13.21
CA TYR A 374 -4.52 -31.07 -14.40
C TYR A 374 -5.87 -30.42 -14.75
N LYS A 375 -6.72 -30.12 -13.78
CA LYS A 375 -7.99 -29.43 -14.02
C LYS A 375 -7.79 -28.04 -14.60
N LEU A 376 -6.80 -27.29 -14.08
CA LEU A 376 -6.46 -25.96 -14.58
C LEU A 376 -5.83 -26.02 -15.97
N LEU A 377 -4.95 -27.01 -16.23
CA LEU A 377 -4.35 -27.26 -17.54
C LEU A 377 -5.39 -27.63 -18.59
N ASN A 378 -6.39 -28.44 -18.25
CA ASN A 378 -7.50 -28.74 -19.16
C ASN A 378 -8.25 -27.46 -19.54
N TYR A 379 -8.59 -26.61 -18.55
CA TYR A 379 -9.23 -25.32 -18.85
C TYR A 379 -8.35 -24.43 -19.75
N PHE A 380 -7.05 -24.38 -19.51
CA PHE A 380 -6.09 -23.66 -20.35
C PHE A 380 -6.12 -24.21 -21.78
N ASN A 381 -5.97 -25.51 -21.97
CA ASN A 381 -5.92 -26.16 -23.29
C ASN A 381 -7.22 -25.94 -24.08
N ASP A 382 -8.39 -26.05 -23.42
CA ASP A 382 -9.70 -25.88 -24.05
C ASP A 382 -9.95 -24.46 -24.54
N ASN A 383 -9.37 -23.46 -23.87
CA ASN A 383 -9.66 -22.04 -24.13
C ASN A 383 -8.51 -21.29 -24.83
N PHE A 384 -7.28 -21.81 -24.80
CA PHE A 384 -6.10 -21.13 -25.34
C PHE A 384 -6.17 -20.88 -26.84
N ASN A 385 -6.76 -21.80 -27.62
CA ASN A 385 -6.98 -21.68 -29.05
C ASN A 385 -8.37 -21.18 -29.44
N SER A 386 -9.16 -20.69 -28.48
CA SER A 386 -10.51 -20.18 -28.72
C SER A 386 -10.50 -19.04 -29.76
N ILE A 387 -11.60 -18.85 -30.48
CA ILE A 387 -11.82 -17.69 -31.34
C ILE A 387 -11.99 -16.42 -30.51
N SER A 388 -12.62 -16.53 -29.31
CA SER A 388 -12.82 -15.42 -28.40
C SER A 388 -11.50 -15.01 -27.71
N TYR A 389 -11.12 -13.74 -27.82
CA TYR A 389 -9.96 -13.17 -27.13
C TYR A 389 -10.12 -13.23 -25.61
N GLU A 390 -11.32 -13.01 -25.10
CA GLU A 390 -11.64 -13.10 -23.65
C GLU A 390 -11.29 -14.48 -23.10
N LYS A 391 -11.69 -15.55 -23.79
CA LYS A 391 -11.35 -16.92 -23.41
C LYS A 391 -9.85 -17.18 -23.45
N LYS A 392 -9.14 -16.64 -24.47
CA LYS A 392 -7.68 -16.73 -24.56
C LYS A 392 -7.00 -16.02 -23.38
N ILE A 393 -7.48 -14.81 -23.03
CA ILE A 393 -6.98 -14.06 -21.86
C ILE A 393 -7.19 -14.87 -20.59
N ASN A 394 -8.40 -15.39 -20.37
CA ASN A 394 -8.70 -16.22 -19.20
C ASN A 394 -7.82 -17.47 -19.13
N ALA A 395 -7.56 -18.13 -20.27
CA ALA A 395 -6.64 -19.27 -20.33
C ALA A 395 -5.22 -18.87 -19.88
N MET A 396 -4.70 -17.74 -20.36
CA MET A 396 -3.38 -17.25 -19.98
C MET A 396 -3.33 -16.84 -18.50
N LEU A 397 -4.38 -16.24 -17.97
CA LEU A 397 -4.48 -15.93 -16.53
C LEU A 397 -4.44 -17.20 -15.68
N ILE A 398 -5.17 -18.23 -16.07
CA ILE A 398 -5.12 -19.55 -15.38
C ILE A 398 -3.73 -20.17 -15.46
N LEU A 399 -3.06 -20.06 -16.60
CA LEU A 399 -1.67 -20.52 -16.72
C LEU A 399 -0.75 -19.80 -15.72
N SER A 400 -0.93 -18.49 -15.55
CA SER A 400 -0.14 -17.75 -14.55
C SER A 400 -0.34 -18.28 -13.12
N CYS A 401 -1.58 -18.65 -12.77
CA CYS A 401 -1.86 -19.24 -11.46
C CYS A 401 -1.18 -20.61 -11.28
N ILE A 402 -1.17 -21.43 -12.34
CA ILE A 402 -0.48 -22.73 -12.33
C ILE A 402 1.02 -22.54 -12.10
N LEU A 403 1.63 -21.54 -12.71
CA LEU A 403 3.07 -21.25 -12.59
C LEU A 403 3.51 -20.82 -11.19
N GLU A 404 2.59 -20.46 -10.32
CA GLU A 404 2.87 -20.18 -8.92
C GLU A 404 2.96 -21.46 -8.05
N SER A 405 2.56 -22.60 -8.60
CA SER A 405 2.66 -23.92 -7.93
C SER A 405 4.12 -24.33 -7.70
N LYS A 406 4.36 -25.05 -6.61
CA LYS A 406 5.65 -25.66 -6.31
C LYS A 406 5.93 -26.94 -7.14
N ASN A 407 4.96 -27.46 -7.89
CA ASN A 407 5.09 -28.67 -8.69
C ASN A 407 5.58 -28.37 -10.10
N TYR A 408 6.83 -27.87 -10.21
CA TYR A 408 7.43 -27.46 -11.47
C TYR A 408 7.61 -28.61 -12.49
N ARG A 409 7.70 -29.85 -12.05
CA ARG A 409 7.92 -30.99 -12.95
C ARG A 409 6.69 -31.25 -13.82
N THR A 410 5.52 -31.41 -13.21
CA THR A 410 4.25 -31.60 -13.92
C THR A 410 3.93 -30.42 -14.85
N ILE A 411 4.22 -29.19 -14.42
CA ILE A 411 4.00 -27.99 -15.22
C ILE A 411 4.96 -27.94 -16.41
N ASN A 412 6.24 -28.22 -16.18
CA ASN A 412 7.25 -28.18 -17.23
C ASN A 412 6.90 -29.14 -18.38
N ASP A 413 6.55 -30.38 -18.05
CA ASP A 413 6.18 -31.41 -19.05
C ASP A 413 4.93 -31.03 -19.85
N ALA A 414 3.96 -30.38 -19.20
CA ALA A 414 2.71 -29.97 -19.84
C ALA A 414 2.85 -28.75 -20.76
N ILE A 415 3.75 -27.81 -20.44
CA ILE A 415 3.85 -26.51 -21.13
C ILE A 415 5.00 -26.51 -22.13
N GLN A 416 5.99 -27.39 -22.03
CA GLN A 416 7.19 -27.39 -22.84
C GLN A 416 6.91 -27.28 -24.34
N ASN A 417 5.96 -28.05 -24.85
CA ASN A 417 5.60 -28.05 -26.27
C ASN A 417 4.80 -26.79 -26.71
N GLN A 418 4.27 -26.04 -25.74
CA GLN A 418 3.43 -24.87 -26.01
C GLN A 418 4.21 -23.56 -25.87
N ILE A 419 5.41 -23.54 -25.28
CA ILE A 419 6.19 -22.32 -25.03
C ILE A 419 6.45 -21.55 -26.31
N LEU A 420 6.92 -22.21 -27.37
CA LEU A 420 7.16 -21.58 -28.67
C LEU A 420 5.89 -20.96 -29.26
N PHE A 421 4.76 -21.66 -29.10
CA PHE A 421 3.48 -21.17 -29.57
C PHE A 421 3.02 -19.95 -28.77
N ILE A 422 3.16 -19.98 -27.44
CA ILE A 422 2.83 -18.85 -26.57
C ILE A 422 3.63 -17.61 -26.96
N ILE A 423 4.93 -17.76 -27.22
CA ILE A 423 5.81 -16.65 -27.59
C ILE A 423 5.42 -16.06 -28.95
N ASN A 424 5.03 -16.91 -29.92
CA ASN A 424 4.54 -16.43 -31.18
C ASN A 424 3.27 -15.56 -31.09
N LYS A 425 2.51 -15.73 -30.00
CA LYS A 425 1.30 -14.94 -29.72
C LYS A 425 1.57 -13.51 -29.23
N ILE A 426 2.81 -13.17 -28.85
CA ILE A 426 3.18 -11.76 -28.56
C ILE A 426 2.91 -10.88 -29.82
N ASP A 427 3.08 -11.45 -30.99
CA ASP A 427 2.89 -10.74 -32.27
C ASP A 427 1.42 -10.67 -32.73
N ASP A 428 0.45 -11.05 -31.89
CA ASP A 428 -0.97 -10.94 -32.27
C ASP A 428 -1.37 -9.45 -32.31
N LYS A 429 -1.48 -8.95 -33.57
CA LYS A 429 -1.65 -7.52 -33.86
C LYS A 429 -3.04 -6.99 -33.49
N ASN A 430 -3.98 -7.86 -33.20
CA ASN A 430 -5.40 -7.52 -33.15
C ASN A 430 -5.88 -7.21 -31.73
N ASP A 431 -5.13 -7.61 -30.67
CA ASP A 431 -5.57 -7.39 -29.28
C ASP A 431 -4.38 -7.03 -28.36
N LYS A 432 -4.38 -5.76 -27.92
CA LYS A 432 -3.34 -5.22 -27.00
C LYS A 432 -3.38 -5.89 -25.63
N ILE A 433 -4.59 -6.18 -25.13
CA ILE A 433 -4.78 -6.78 -23.80
C ILE A 433 -4.22 -8.21 -23.83
N TYR A 434 -4.50 -8.94 -24.89
CA TYR A 434 -3.97 -10.29 -25.05
C TYR A 434 -2.43 -10.30 -25.14
N ALA A 435 -1.84 -9.41 -25.93
CA ALA A 435 -0.39 -9.27 -26.02
C ALA A 435 0.24 -8.94 -24.65
N TYR A 436 -0.41 -8.08 -23.85
CA TYR A 436 0.02 -7.78 -22.47
C TYR A 436 0.00 -9.04 -21.60
N VAL A 437 -1.12 -9.75 -21.57
CA VAL A 437 -1.26 -10.95 -20.71
C VAL A 437 -0.27 -12.03 -21.12
N VAL A 438 -0.08 -12.25 -22.42
CA VAL A 438 0.93 -13.19 -22.95
C VAL A 438 2.33 -12.80 -22.47
N SER A 439 2.72 -11.52 -22.60
CA SER A 439 4.04 -11.05 -22.18
C SER A 439 4.25 -11.20 -20.65
N TRP A 440 3.21 -10.91 -19.85
CA TRP A 440 3.24 -11.08 -18.41
C TRP A 440 3.41 -12.54 -17.99
N VAL A 441 2.65 -13.44 -18.62
CA VAL A 441 2.76 -14.90 -18.35
C VAL A 441 4.13 -15.43 -18.79
N LEU A 442 4.70 -14.91 -19.86
CA LEU A 442 6.08 -15.26 -20.26
C LEU A 442 7.10 -14.82 -19.20
N GLY A 443 6.89 -13.67 -18.54
CA GLY A 443 7.68 -13.28 -17.37
C GLY A 443 7.65 -14.35 -16.30
N LYS A 444 6.47 -14.83 -15.93
CA LYS A 444 6.28 -15.93 -14.95
C LYS A 444 6.90 -17.25 -15.41
N ILE A 445 6.75 -17.62 -16.68
CA ILE A 445 7.39 -18.80 -17.25
C ILE A 445 8.92 -18.69 -17.15
N SER A 446 9.48 -17.52 -17.45
CA SER A 446 10.93 -17.31 -17.40
C SER A 446 11.50 -17.40 -15.97
N GLU A 447 10.69 -17.16 -14.94
CA GLU A 447 11.10 -17.33 -13.54
C GLU A 447 11.10 -18.79 -13.09
N ASN A 448 10.18 -19.59 -13.59
CA ASN A 448 9.82 -20.87 -12.98
C ASN A 448 10.07 -22.10 -13.86
N ILE A 449 10.17 -21.97 -15.20
CA ILE A 449 10.22 -23.11 -16.10
C ILE A 449 11.57 -23.24 -16.81
N PRO A 450 12.41 -24.23 -16.41
CA PRO A 450 13.73 -24.44 -16.99
C PRO A 450 13.73 -24.73 -18.51
N SER A 451 12.69 -25.31 -19.06
CA SER A 451 12.61 -25.61 -20.48
C SER A 451 12.62 -24.38 -21.37
N LEU A 452 12.25 -23.20 -20.85
CA LEU A 452 12.38 -21.93 -21.56
C LEU A 452 13.86 -21.63 -21.91
N TYR A 453 14.78 -22.14 -21.10
CA TYR A 453 16.21 -21.87 -21.19
C TYR A 453 16.97 -22.85 -22.11
N SER A 454 16.27 -23.70 -22.88
CA SER A 454 16.94 -24.50 -23.91
C SER A 454 17.58 -23.58 -24.96
N LYS A 455 18.72 -24.02 -25.54
CA LYS A 455 19.45 -23.29 -26.56
C LYS A 455 18.57 -22.96 -27.78
N GLU A 456 17.75 -23.91 -28.17
CA GLU A 456 16.82 -23.76 -29.30
C GLU A 456 15.80 -22.66 -29.03
N ASN A 457 15.17 -22.68 -27.86
CA ASN A 457 14.21 -21.66 -27.43
C ASN A 457 14.88 -20.30 -27.37
N PHE A 458 16.06 -20.18 -26.75
CA PHE A 458 16.78 -18.92 -26.63
C PHE A 458 17.05 -18.27 -27.99
N ASN A 459 17.59 -19.03 -28.95
CA ASN A 459 17.90 -18.51 -30.27
C ASN A 459 16.64 -18.07 -31.05
N ASN A 460 15.50 -18.69 -30.79
CA ASN A 460 14.23 -18.33 -31.42
C ASN A 460 13.58 -17.09 -30.74
N PHE A 461 13.85 -16.84 -29.48
CA PHE A 461 13.20 -15.75 -28.69
C PHE A 461 13.93 -14.43 -28.78
N VAL A 462 15.25 -14.45 -28.69
CA VAL A 462 16.07 -13.25 -28.64
C VAL A 462 15.76 -12.28 -29.77
N PRO A 463 15.72 -12.67 -31.04
CA PRO A 463 15.40 -11.75 -32.15
C PRO A 463 13.99 -11.13 -32.03
N LYS A 464 13.00 -11.91 -31.54
CA LYS A 464 11.62 -11.42 -31.38
C LYS A 464 11.53 -10.42 -30.23
N PHE A 465 12.19 -10.70 -29.11
CA PHE A 465 12.21 -9.81 -27.95
C PHE A 465 12.91 -8.49 -28.25
N ILE A 466 14.03 -8.55 -28.99
CA ILE A 466 14.72 -7.34 -29.45
C ILE A 466 13.78 -6.51 -30.33
N ASN A 467 13.11 -7.15 -31.28
CA ASN A 467 12.19 -6.46 -32.17
C ASN A 467 11.05 -5.76 -31.38
N VAL A 468 10.52 -6.40 -30.34
CA VAL A 468 9.52 -5.79 -29.43
C VAL A 468 10.10 -4.59 -28.68
N ILE A 469 11.35 -4.69 -28.17
CA ILE A 469 12.01 -3.61 -27.43
C ILE A 469 12.31 -2.42 -28.36
N ASN A 470 12.73 -2.67 -29.60
CA ASN A 470 13.11 -1.64 -30.56
C ASN A 470 11.92 -0.94 -31.22
N ASN A 471 10.72 -1.53 -31.17
CA ASN A 471 9.53 -0.87 -31.70
C ASN A 471 9.29 0.46 -30.96
N LYS A 472 9.06 1.52 -31.76
CA LYS A 472 8.77 2.86 -31.21
C LYS A 472 7.50 2.85 -30.36
N PHE A 473 7.47 3.69 -29.35
CA PHE A 473 6.32 3.86 -28.46
C PHE A 473 5.02 4.19 -29.21
N GLU A 474 5.13 4.99 -30.26
CA GLU A 474 4.02 5.39 -31.12
C GLU A 474 3.45 4.23 -31.95
N ASN A 475 4.16 3.10 -32.02
CA ASN A 475 3.66 1.94 -32.71
C ASN A 475 2.55 1.31 -31.83
N ILE A 476 1.31 1.47 -32.26
CA ILE A 476 0.08 0.98 -31.61
C ILE A 476 0.15 -0.53 -31.29
N LYS A 477 1.05 -1.26 -31.92
CA LYS A 477 1.21 -2.72 -31.82
C LYS A 477 1.63 -3.18 -30.39
N TYR A 478 2.52 -2.43 -29.72
CA TYR A 478 3.07 -2.82 -28.44
C TYR A 478 2.98 -1.70 -27.41
N SER A 479 2.28 -1.95 -26.31
CA SER A 479 2.25 -1.02 -25.18
C SER A 479 3.60 -1.06 -24.40
N ASN A 480 3.82 -0.06 -23.57
CA ASN A 480 5.00 -0.05 -22.70
C ASN A 480 5.04 -1.23 -21.73
N GLU A 481 3.88 -1.64 -21.25
CA GLU A 481 3.75 -2.74 -20.30
C GLU A 481 4.22 -4.05 -20.95
N VAL A 482 3.88 -4.28 -22.23
CA VAL A 482 4.39 -5.43 -23.01
C VAL A 482 5.92 -5.40 -23.09
N ARG A 483 6.50 -4.23 -23.38
CA ARG A 483 7.96 -4.06 -23.45
C ARG A 483 8.63 -4.27 -22.10
N ILE A 484 8.03 -3.77 -21.01
CA ILE A 484 8.50 -3.99 -19.64
C ILE A 484 8.52 -5.48 -19.31
N ASN A 485 7.42 -6.18 -19.58
CA ASN A 485 7.34 -7.63 -19.33
C ASN A 485 8.40 -8.40 -20.12
N ILE A 486 8.65 -8.02 -21.36
CA ILE A 486 9.71 -8.62 -22.18
C ILE A 486 11.10 -8.32 -21.59
N CYS A 487 11.33 -7.13 -21.04
CA CYS A 487 12.56 -6.82 -20.31
C CYS A 487 12.76 -7.73 -19.09
N ILE A 488 11.69 -8.07 -18.38
CA ILE A 488 11.75 -9.01 -17.24
C ILE A 488 12.17 -10.40 -17.74
N VAL A 489 11.55 -10.89 -18.83
CA VAL A 489 11.93 -12.18 -19.45
C VAL A 489 13.43 -12.18 -19.79
N PHE A 490 13.93 -11.14 -20.44
CA PHE A 490 15.35 -11.01 -20.75
C PHE A 490 16.24 -11.03 -19.51
N GLY A 491 15.86 -10.27 -18.49
CA GLY A 491 16.62 -10.23 -17.25
C GLY A 491 16.76 -11.62 -16.60
N ASN A 492 15.70 -12.41 -16.63
CA ASN A 492 15.69 -13.78 -16.11
C ASN A 492 16.54 -14.73 -16.97
N LEU A 493 16.45 -14.63 -18.29
CA LEU A 493 17.29 -15.40 -19.22
C LEU A 493 18.78 -15.12 -19.00
N ILE A 494 19.16 -13.84 -18.88
CA ILE A 494 20.55 -13.42 -18.64
C ILE A 494 21.08 -13.97 -17.32
N LYS A 495 20.25 -13.88 -16.26
CA LYS A 495 20.58 -14.43 -14.95
C LYS A 495 20.86 -15.92 -15.01
N PHE A 496 20.00 -16.67 -15.70
CA PHE A 496 20.13 -18.12 -15.82
C PHE A 496 21.40 -18.53 -16.59
N TYR A 497 21.64 -17.94 -17.76
CA TYR A 497 22.83 -18.27 -18.58
C TYR A 497 24.15 -17.74 -17.98
N GLY A 498 24.08 -16.73 -17.12
CA GLY A 498 25.24 -16.18 -16.44
C GLY A 498 25.62 -16.90 -15.16
N ASP A 499 24.75 -17.76 -14.61
CA ASP A 499 25.05 -18.51 -13.37
C ASP A 499 26.13 -19.56 -13.66
N GLU A 500 27.19 -19.57 -12.81
CA GLU A 500 28.32 -20.51 -12.96
C GLU A 500 27.95 -21.98 -12.89
N LYS A 501 26.80 -22.31 -12.28
CA LYS A 501 26.29 -23.67 -12.15
C LYS A 501 25.74 -24.24 -13.48
N THR A 502 25.34 -23.37 -14.41
CA THR A 502 24.74 -23.76 -15.70
C THR A 502 25.70 -23.66 -16.88
N LYS A 503 26.99 -23.51 -16.64
CA LYS A 503 28.09 -23.22 -17.59
C LYS A 503 28.24 -24.09 -18.82
N LYS A 504 27.42 -25.06 -19.10
CA LYS A 504 27.62 -25.96 -20.25
C LYS A 504 27.48 -25.29 -21.64
N ASP A 505 26.75 -24.13 -21.74
CA ASP A 505 26.40 -23.53 -23.03
C ASP A 505 26.65 -22.00 -23.15
N SER A 506 27.54 -21.42 -22.33
CA SER A 506 27.74 -19.97 -22.23
C SER A 506 28.35 -19.26 -23.45
N ASN A 507 28.84 -20.01 -24.47
CA ASN A 507 29.49 -19.41 -25.60
C ASN A 507 28.53 -18.69 -26.57
N ASP A 508 27.29 -19.16 -26.70
CA ASP A 508 26.32 -18.55 -27.60
C ASP A 508 25.77 -17.23 -27.09
N PHE A 509 25.69 -17.09 -25.75
CA PHE A 509 25.29 -15.83 -25.13
C PHE A 509 26.30 -14.71 -25.38
N LYS A 510 27.60 -15.02 -25.52
CA LYS A 510 28.66 -14.05 -25.83
C LYS A 510 28.46 -13.33 -27.16
N LEU A 511 27.87 -14.01 -28.17
CA LEU A 511 27.61 -13.41 -29.49
C LEU A 511 26.58 -12.29 -29.42
N TYR A 512 25.57 -12.44 -28.59
CA TYR A 512 24.49 -11.46 -28.43
C TYR A 512 24.86 -10.32 -27.43
N TYR A 513 25.86 -10.51 -26.59
CA TYR A 513 26.20 -9.65 -25.47
C TYR A 513 26.55 -8.21 -25.88
N LYS A 514 27.43 -8.02 -26.85
CA LYS A 514 27.81 -6.68 -27.35
C LYS A 514 26.66 -5.96 -28.02
N PHE A 515 25.89 -6.71 -28.77
CA PHE A 515 24.73 -6.17 -29.46
C PHE A 515 23.67 -5.67 -28.46
N PHE A 516 23.33 -6.47 -27.48
CA PHE A 516 22.32 -6.11 -26.49
C PHE A 516 22.70 -4.86 -25.70
N ILE A 517 23.96 -4.76 -25.24
CA ILE A 517 24.35 -3.64 -24.41
C ILE A 517 24.22 -2.32 -25.18
N ASN A 518 24.73 -2.25 -26.40
CA ASN A 518 24.66 -1.02 -27.18
C ASN A 518 23.19 -0.64 -27.46
N GLU A 519 22.40 -1.60 -27.88
CA GLU A 519 20.98 -1.37 -28.20
C GLU A 519 20.18 -0.96 -26.95
N PHE A 520 20.40 -1.61 -25.80
CA PHE A 520 19.70 -1.27 -24.57
C PHE A 520 20.16 0.07 -23.99
N ILE A 521 21.45 0.42 -24.09
CA ILE A 521 21.94 1.74 -23.68
C ILE A 521 21.25 2.82 -24.52
N GLU A 522 21.30 2.74 -25.85
CA GLU A 522 20.71 3.75 -26.71
C GLU A 522 19.19 3.89 -26.50
N ASN A 523 18.48 2.77 -26.39
CA ASN A 523 17.04 2.80 -26.12
C ASN A 523 16.70 3.34 -24.72
N SER A 524 17.54 3.11 -23.70
CA SER A 524 17.26 3.59 -22.34
C SER A 524 17.28 5.11 -22.21
N PHE A 525 17.92 5.83 -23.15
CA PHE A 525 18.02 7.29 -23.12
C PHE A 525 17.09 8.00 -24.11
N LYS A 526 16.22 7.28 -24.80
CA LYS A 526 15.14 7.91 -25.60
C LYS A 526 14.14 8.55 -24.64
N GLU A 527 13.74 9.78 -24.93
CA GLU A 527 12.81 10.56 -24.08
C GLU A 527 11.51 9.80 -23.82
N GLU A 528 10.92 9.21 -24.84
CA GLU A 528 9.73 8.39 -24.77
C GLU A 528 9.85 7.21 -23.78
N ASN A 529 11.03 6.57 -23.72
CA ASN A 529 11.30 5.46 -22.81
C ASN A 529 11.56 5.93 -21.38
N ILE A 530 12.09 7.14 -21.18
CA ILE A 530 12.22 7.76 -19.86
C ILE A 530 10.84 8.11 -19.31
N ILE A 531 10.00 8.75 -20.13
CA ILE A 531 8.64 9.14 -19.74
C ILE A 531 7.79 7.92 -19.38
N SER A 532 7.88 6.84 -20.16
CA SER A 532 7.13 5.63 -19.95
C SER A 532 7.65 4.74 -18.82
N GLY A 533 8.89 4.95 -18.36
CA GLY A 533 9.55 4.13 -17.35
C GLY A 533 10.26 2.89 -17.91
N LEU A 534 10.20 2.62 -19.21
CA LEU A 534 10.89 1.49 -19.87
C LEU A 534 12.41 1.57 -19.63
N SER A 535 12.99 2.78 -19.59
CA SER A 535 14.42 3.02 -19.34
C SER A 535 14.94 2.28 -18.11
N PHE A 536 14.15 2.20 -17.03
CA PHE A 536 14.58 1.54 -15.77
C PHE A 536 14.77 0.04 -15.97
N TYR A 537 13.88 -0.58 -16.73
CA TYR A 537 13.95 -2.01 -17.00
C TYR A 537 15.10 -2.34 -17.97
N LEU A 538 15.34 -1.50 -18.97
CA LEU A 538 16.49 -1.63 -19.88
C LEU A 538 17.81 -1.50 -19.12
N LEU A 539 17.94 -0.52 -18.23
CA LEU A 539 19.13 -0.38 -17.39
C LEU A 539 19.30 -1.56 -16.42
N ARG A 540 18.21 -2.11 -15.88
CA ARG A 540 18.28 -3.31 -15.06
C ARG A 540 18.77 -4.53 -15.83
N ILE A 541 18.39 -4.68 -17.11
CA ILE A 541 18.94 -5.71 -17.97
C ILE A 541 20.46 -5.50 -18.13
N ILE A 542 20.89 -4.27 -18.38
CA ILE A 542 22.33 -3.94 -18.50
C ILE A 542 23.06 -4.31 -17.21
N MET A 543 22.48 -4.03 -16.04
CA MET A 543 23.05 -4.43 -14.75
C MET A 543 23.23 -5.95 -14.66
N ASN A 544 22.21 -6.72 -15.03
CA ASN A 544 22.30 -8.18 -15.02
C ASN A 544 23.36 -8.68 -16.01
N VAL A 545 23.41 -8.10 -17.21
CA VAL A 545 24.43 -8.42 -18.21
C VAL A 545 25.84 -8.20 -17.66
N ILE A 546 26.08 -7.07 -16.96
CA ILE A 546 27.37 -6.78 -16.35
C ILE A 546 27.66 -7.75 -15.20
N GLN A 547 26.67 -7.99 -14.33
CA GLN A 547 26.81 -8.87 -13.18
C GLN A 547 27.21 -10.30 -13.58
N TYR A 548 26.62 -10.83 -14.64
CA TYR A 548 26.85 -12.20 -15.10
C TYR A 548 27.89 -12.31 -16.23
N SER A 549 28.55 -11.21 -16.57
CA SER A 549 29.59 -11.21 -17.60
C SER A 549 30.82 -12.05 -17.21
N SER A 550 31.35 -12.80 -18.16
CA SER A 550 32.60 -13.54 -17.98
C SER A 550 33.84 -12.62 -18.04
N LYS A 551 34.99 -13.12 -17.57
CA LYS A 551 36.24 -12.36 -17.59
C LYS A 551 36.70 -11.91 -18.97
N ASP A 552 36.29 -12.62 -20.02
CA ASP A 552 36.69 -12.31 -21.41
C ASP A 552 36.02 -11.04 -21.95
N LEU A 553 34.95 -10.57 -21.31
CA LEU A 553 34.20 -9.37 -21.69
C LEU A 553 34.70 -8.09 -20.99
N GLN A 554 35.76 -8.17 -20.16
CA GLN A 554 36.28 -7.04 -19.41
C GLN A 554 36.67 -5.83 -20.28
N ALA A 555 37.26 -6.07 -21.46
CA ALA A 555 37.60 -4.97 -22.39
C ALA A 555 36.32 -4.26 -22.94
N SER A 556 35.25 -5.00 -23.11
CA SER A 556 33.97 -4.41 -23.53
C SER A 556 33.33 -3.58 -22.41
N LEU A 557 33.55 -3.92 -21.13
CA LEU A 557 33.02 -3.18 -19.99
C LEU A 557 33.63 -1.77 -19.86
N GLU A 558 34.87 -1.55 -20.29
CA GLU A 558 35.46 -0.21 -20.30
C GLU A 558 34.81 0.71 -21.32
N ILE A 559 34.46 0.18 -22.51
CA ILE A 559 33.73 0.93 -23.53
C ILE A 559 32.32 1.26 -23.02
N ILE A 560 31.65 0.29 -22.37
CA ILE A 560 30.35 0.49 -21.75
C ILE A 560 30.41 1.58 -20.68
N PHE A 561 31.45 1.56 -19.85
CA PHE A 561 31.67 2.55 -18.81
C PHE A 561 31.78 3.96 -19.40
N ALA A 562 32.58 4.15 -20.44
CA ALA A 562 32.72 5.44 -21.13
C ALA A 562 31.36 5.94 -21.70
N ASN A 563 30.56 5.06 -22.29
CA ASN A 563 29.24 5.41 -22.81
C ASN A 563 28.28 5.80 -21.67
N ILE A 564 28.26 5.04 -20.57
CA ILE A 564 27.42 5.33 -19.39
C ILE A 564 27.83 6.65 -18.75
N LEU A 565 29.13 6.92 -18.61
CA LEU A 565 29.63 8.18 -18.07
C LEU A 565 29.18 9.38 -18.93
N LYS A 566 29.28 9.28 -20.23
CA LYS A 566 28.76 10.32 -21.15
C LYS A 566 27.27 10.59 -20.94
N LYS A 567 26.48 9.53 -20.78
CA LYS A 567 25.03 9.65 -20.53
C LYS A 567 24.72 10.22 -19.14
N PHE A 568 25.50 9.84 -18.14
CA PHE A 568 25.40 10.40 -16.79
C PHE A 568 25.65 11.92 -16.79
N GLU A 569 26.65 12.39 -17.51
CA GLU A 569 26.95 13.82 -17.66
C GLU A 569 25.84 14.58 -18.41
N GLN A 570 25.23 13.94 -19.43
CA GLN A 570 24.10 14.53 -20.14
C GLN A 570 22.90 14.74 -19.20
N ILE A 571 22.60 13.75 -18.35
CA ILE A 571 21.52 13.84 -17.36
C ILE A 571 21.82 14.93 -16.32
N ASN A 572 23.05 15.00 -15.82
CA ASN A 572 23.47 16.04 -14.87
C ASN A 572 23.29 17.43 -15.45
N THR A 573 23.65 17.61 -16.71
CA THR A 573 23.47 18.86 -17.43
C THR A 573 21.98 19.21 -17.62
N LEU A 574 21.14 18.24 -17.95
CA LEU A 574 19.70 18.42 -18.05
C LEU A 574 19.08 18.84 -16.71
N ILE A 575 19.45 18.20 -15.61
CA ILE A 575 18.97 18.55 -14.26
C ILE A 575 19.40 19.98 -13.91
N LYS A 576 20.66 20.32 -14.13
CA LYS A 576 21.21 21.64 -13.81
C LYS A 576 20.53 22.78 -14.57
N ASN A 577 20.30 22.59 -15.86
CA ASN A 577 19.78 23.65 -16.75
C ASN A 577 18.24 23.81 -16.66
N ASN A 578 17.52 22.78 -16.25
CA ASN A 578 16.07 22.73 -16.36
C ASN A 578 15.33 22.42 -15.04
N LYS A 579 16.01 22.42 -13.87
CA LYS A 579 15.43 22.07 -12.57
C LYS A 579 14.07 22.79 -12.30
N ASN A 580 13.96 24.04 -12.69
CA ASN A 580 12.77 24.88 -12.47
C ASN A 580 11.71 24.79 -13.58
N LYS A 581 12.00 24.11 -14.70
CA LYS A 581 11.12 24.01 -15.88
C LYS A 581 10.52 22.62 -16.07
N ILE A 582 11.12 21.60 -15.47
CA ILE A 582 10.69 20.20 -15.59
C ILE A 582 9.55 19.95 -14.61
N GLN A 583 8.46 19.33 -15.07
CA GLN A 583 7.38 18.88 -14.18
C GLN A 583 7.93 17.93 -13.12
N LYS A 584 7.44 18.03 -11.88
CA LYS A 584 7.91 17.26 -10.72
C LYS A 584 7.96 15.74 -11.00
N ILE A 585 6.96 15.20 -11.68
CA ILE A 585 6.87 13.78 -12.04
C ILE A 585 8.00 13.36 -12.99
N HIS A 586 8.35 14.17 -13.96
CA HIS A 586 9.43 13.89 -14.89
C HIS A 586 10.79 14.00 -14.20
N LEU A 587 10.95 14.94 -13.28
CA LEU A 587 12.17 15.11 -12.50
C LEU A 587 12.45 13.86 -11.63
N GLU A 588 11.41 13.29 -11.01
CA GLU A 588 11.52 12.05 -10.24
C GLU A 588 12.00 10.86 -11.10
N LYS A 589 11.49 10.74 -12.32
CA LYS A 589 11.95 9.71 -13.25
C LYS A 589 13.42 9.90 -13.65
N ILE A 590 13.83 11.14 -13.86
CA ILE A 590 15.23 11.47 -14.18
C ILE A 590 16.16 11.14 -13.01
N TYR A 591 15.77 11.44 -11.75
CA TYR A 591 16.55 11.03 -10.58
C TYR A 591 16.66 9.52 -10.46
N LYS A 592 15.58 8.79 -10.73
CA LYS A 592 15.62 7.33 -10.72
C LYS A 592 16.51 6.75 -11.82
N LEU A 593 16.55 7.40 -12.98
CA LEU A 593 17.51 7.06 -14.05
C LEU A 593 18.95 7.29 -13.60
N GLN A 594 19.23 8.42 -12.97
CA GLN A 594 20.55 8.76 -12.41
C GLN A 594 20.99 7.74 -11.34
N GLU A 595 20.07 7.34 -10.46
CA GLU A 595 20.30 6.27 -9.47
C GLU A 595 20.74 4.96 -10.13
N ASN A 596 20.00 4.49 -11.13
CA ASN A 596 20.34 3.26 -11.84
C ASN A 596 21.71 3.35 -12.54
N LEU A 597 22.05 4.49 -13.10
CA LEU A 597 23.38 4.69 -13.68
C LEU A 597 24.49 4.56 -12.62
N CYS A 598 24.32 5.12 -11.44
CA CYS A 598 25.25 4.96 -10.32
C CYS A 598 25.39 3.49 -9.91
N LEU A 599 24.29 2.74 -9.86
CA LEU A 599 24.32 1.31 -9.56
C LEU A 599 25.07 0.51 -10.64
N ILE A 600 24.86 0.83 -11.92
CA ILE A 600 25.59 0.20 -13.04
C ILE A 600 27.09 0.49 -12.93
N ILE A 601 27.46 1.73 -12.68
CA ILE A 601 28.86 2.14 -12.47
C ILE A 601 29.50 1.36 -11.33
N ASN A 602 28.82 1.23 -10.20
CA ASN A 602 29.28 0.42 -9.07
C ASN A 602 29.50 -1.05 -9.46
N GLN A 603 28.62 -1.65 -10.24
CA GLN A 603 28.82 -3.02 -10.71
C GLN A 603 30.01 -3.16 -11.67
N ILE A 604 30.21 -2.19 -12.54
CA ILE A 604 31.40 -2.17 -13.41
C ILE A 604 32.67 -2.09 -12.57
N PHE A 605 32.70 -1.23 -11.56
CA PHE A 605 33.84 -1.13 -10.64
C PHE A 605 34.16 -2.47 -9.96
N ASN A 606 33.16 -3.16 -9.44
CA ASN A 606 33.35 -4.46 -8.80
C ASN A 606 33.98 -5.50 -9.74
N LYS A 607 33.76 -5.36 -11.06
CA LYS A 607 34.27 -6.30 -12.07
C LYS A 607 35.66 -5.95 -12.65
N ILE A 608 35.89 -4.67 -12.93
CA ILE A 608 37.08 -4.25 -13.71
C ILE A 608 37.90 -3.10 -13.11
N ILE A 609 37.65 -2.80 -11.84
CA ILE A 609 38.22 -1.64 -11.13
C ILE A 609 39.70 -1.38 -11.39
N ARG A 610 40.52 -2.44 -11.49
CA ARG A 610 41.99 -2.33 -11.72
C ARG A 610 42.38 -2.07 -13.17
N LYS A 611 41.44 -2.06 -14.10
CA LYS A 611 41.69 -1.94 -15.55
C LYS A 611 41.03 -0.70 -16.17
N ILE A 612 40.25 0.06 -15.40
CA ILE A 612 39.58 1.26 -15.91
C ILE A 612 40.61 2.38 -16.08
N ASN A 613 40.51 3.11 -17.17
CA ASN A 613 41.36 4.28 -17.44
C ASN A 613 41.15 5.36 -16.34
N ILE A 614 42.27 5.78 -15.69
CA ILE A 614 42.26 6.75 -14.61
C ILE A 614 41.59 8.07 -15.04
N SER A 615 41.79 8.53 -16.27
CA SER A 615 41.17 9.77 -16.75
C SER A 615 39.66 9.71 -16.73
N LEU A 616 39.02 8.57 -17.09
CA LEU A 616 37.58 8.35 -16.99
C LEU A 616 37.10 8.32 -15.54
N CYS A 617 37.92 7.77 -14.64
CA CYS A 617 37.62 7.76 -13.21
C CYS A 617 37.63 9.17 -12.61
N ILE A 618 38.57 10.02 -13.03
CA ILE A 618 38.65 11.43 -12.61
C ILE A 618 37.46 12.22 -13.14
N GLN A 619 37.12 12.01 -14.41
CA GLN A 619 35.92 12.63 -15.01
C GLN A 619 34.67 12.26 -14.23
N LEU A 620 34.48 10.98 -13.88
CA LEU A 620 33.36 10.52 -13.07
C LEU A 620 33.39 11.15 -11.67
N TYR A 621 34.54 11.21 -11.01
CA TYR A 621 34.67 11.84 -9.70
C TYR A 621 34.13 13.27 -9.70
N ASN A 622 34.60 14.08 -10.66
CA ASN A 622 34.15 15.46 -10.80
C ASN A 622 32.66 15.56 -11.09
N SER A 623 32.12 14.68 -11.94
CA SER A 623 30.70 14.61 -12.26
C SER A 623 29.84 14.24 -11.05
N LEU A 624 30.28 13.28 -10.22
CA LEU A 624 29.58 12.86 -9.01
C LEU A 624 29.58 13.95 -7.93
N ILE A 625 30.73 14.57 -7.67
CA ILE A 625 30.86 15.68 -6.71
C ILE A 625 29.89 16.80 -7.12
N ASN A 626 29.95 17.26 -8.37
CA ASN A 626 29.10 18.34 -8.85
C ASN A 626 27.59 18.02 -8.80
N SER A 627 27.22 16.76 -8.93
CA SER A 627 25.82 16.34 -8.98
C SER A 627 25.21 16.11 -7.59
N PHE A 628 26.01 15.65 -6.63
CA PHE A 628 25.54 15.22 -5.32
C PHE A 628 25.96 16.13 -4.16
N LEU A 629 26.45 17.34 -4.44
CA LEU A 629 26.62 18.38 -3.43
C LEU A 629 25.28 18.79 -2.76
N ILE A 630 24.16 18.57 -3.45
CA ILE A 630 22.82 18.95 -2.98
C ILE A 630 22.05 17.68 -2.57
N ARG A 631 21.72 17.55 -1.28
CA ARG A 631 21.02 16.40 -0.70
C ARG A 631 19.58 16.18 -1.18
N GLU A 632 18.94 17.18 -1.75
CA GLU A 632 17.56 17.07 -2.28
C GLU A 632 17.41 16.10 -3.47
N ASN A 633 18.50 15.57 -3.99
CA ASN A 633 18.48 14.61 -5.07
C ASN A 633 18.12 13.22 -4.54
N LYS A 634 17.05 12.60 -5.02
CA LYS A 634 16.63 11.23 -4.65
C LYS A 634 17.67 10.15 -4.99
N ALA A 635 18.58 10.42 -5.92
CA ALA A 635 19.71 9.53 -6.26
C ALA A 635 20.95 9.74 -5.36
N TYR A 636 20.85 10.56 -4.32
CA TYR A 636 21.97 10.95 -3.46
C TYR A 636 22.69 9.73 -2.86
N GLU A 637 21.98 8.79 -2.26
CA GLU A 637 22.58 7.63 -1.61
C GLU A 637 23.39 6.77 -2.60
N SER A 638 22.81 6.42 -3.74
CA SER A 638 23.49 5.63 -4.78
C SER A 638 24.68 6.37 -5.39
N GLY A 639 24.58 7.68 -5.56
CA GLY A 639 25.66 8.54 -6.05
C GLY A 639 26.82 8.62 -5.06
N MET A 640 26.52 8.77 -3.78
CA MET A 640 27.54 8.79 -2.71
C MET A 640 28.22 7.43 -2.56
N LEU A 641 27.51 6.33 -2.66
CA LEU A 641 28.10 4.99 -2.70
C LEU A 641 29.07 4.84 -3.86
N CYS A 642 28.69 5.34 -5.04
CA CYS A 642 29.56 5.32 -6.22
C CYS A 642 30.82 6.17 -6.00
N LEU A 643 30.68 7.36 -5.45
CA LEU A 643 31.76 8.25 -5.14
C LEU A 643 32.75 7.64 -4.12
N LEU A 644 32.25 7.07 -3.04
CA LEU A 644 33.06 6.43 -2.00
C LEU A 644 33.87 5.24 -2.54
N ASN A 645 33.27 4.40 -3.38
CA ASN A 645 33.97 3.29 -4.04
C ASN A 645 35.04 3.78 -5.01
N LEU A 646 34.78 4.86 -5.74
CA LEU A 646 35.75 5.46 -6.67
C LEU A 646 36.93 6.05 -5.97
N VAL A 647 36.73 6.66 -4.80
CA VAL A 647 37.78 7.28 -4.01
C VAL A 647 38.88 6.30 -3.58
N ILE A 648 38.50 5.06 -3.24
CA ILE A 648 39.45 4.00 -2.91
C ILE A 648 40.49 3.79 -4.02
N LEU A 649 40.10 4.07 -5.27
CA LEU A 649 40.97 3.94 -6.44
C LEU A 649 41.85 5.18 -6.70
N LEU A 650 41.23 6.35 -6.54
CA LEU A 650 41.84 7.61 -6.97
C LEU A 650 42.73 8.27 -5.91
N PHE A 651 42.45 8.00 -4.63
CA PHE A 651 43.14 8.67 -3.53
C PHE A 651 44.47 7.99 -3.18
N ASN A 652 45.40 8.00 -4.14
CA ASN A 652 46.80 7.88 -3.85
C ASN A 652 47.48 9.24 -4.13
N ASP A 653 48.58 9.53 -3.44
CA ASP A 653 49.23 10.84 -3.50
C ASP A 653 49.66 11.23 -4.92
N THR A 654 50.05 10.26 -5.73
CA THR A 654 50.50 10.50 -7.11
C THR A 654 49.31 10.94 -8.01
N VAL A 655 48.16 10.33 -7.87
CA VAL A 655 46.97 10.70 -8.63
C VAL A 655 46.40 12.06 -8.21
N LEU A 656 46.42 12.34 -6.90
CA LEU A 656 45.94 13.62 -6.37
C LEU A 656 46.80 14.80 -6.80
N LEU A 657 48.14 14.65 -6.70
CA LEU A 657 49.09 15.69 -7.10
C LEU A 657 49.06 15.99 -8.59
N ASN A 658 48.92 14.95 -9.43
CA ASN A 658 48.94 15.11 -10.89
C ASN A 658 47.64 15.70 -11.45
N ASN A 659 46.46 15.46 -10.80
CA ASN A 659 45.16 15.77 -11.36
C ASN A 659 44.39 16.84 -10.60
N LYS A 660 44.93 17.43 -9.54
CA LYS A 660 44.31 18.53 -8.75
C LYS A 660 42.85 18.25 -8.36
N LEU A 661 42.57 17.04 -7.87
CA LEU A 661 41.23 16.67 -7.43
C LEU A 661 40.78 17.53 -6.24
N ASP A 662 39.51 17.87 -6.19
CA ASP A 662 38.92 18.63 -5.07
C ASP A 662 38.69 17.73 -3.86
N VAL A 663 39.77 17.48 -3.13
CA VAL A 663 39.78 16.57 -1.98
C VAL A 663 39.03 17.17 -0.79
N GLU A 664 39.04 18.49 -0.67
CA GLU A 664 38.39 19.19 0.44
C GLU A 664 36.86 19.01 0.43
N ILE A 665 36.28 19.15 -0.74
CA ILE A 665 34.81 18.91 -0.90
C ILE A 665 34.46 17.46 -0.56
N PHE A 666 35.30 16.50 -0.98
CA PHE A 666 35.07 15.09 -0.66
C PHE A 666 35.09 14.82 0.85
N TYR A 667 36.05 15.34 1.60
CA TYR A 667 36.13 15.18 3.06
C TYR A 667 34.96 15.86 3.76
N LYS A 668 34.51 17.02 3.31
CA LYS A 668 33.31 17.67 3.80
C LYS A 668 32.04 16.81 3.56
N LEU A 669 31.95 16.11 2.43
CA LEU A 669 30.86 15.19 2.15
C LEU A 669 30.84 13.97 3.07
N ILE A 670 32.03 13.33 3.30
CA ILE A 670 32.13 12.22 4.27
C ILE A 670 31.74 12.68 5.67
N SER A 671 32.22 13.80 6.14
CA SER A 671 31.86 14.36 7.45
C SER A 671 30.34 14.58 7.53
N ALA A 672 29.73 15.13 6.49
CA ALA A 672 28.33 15.37 6.41
C ALA A 672 27.48 14.09 6.44
N ILE A 673 27.93 13.00 5.79
CA ILE A 673 27.28 11.67 5.84
C ILE A 673 27.35 11.08 7.26
N LEU A 674 28.50 11.18 7.90
CA LEU A 674 28.70 10.61 9.23
C LEU A 674 27.86 11.31 10.30
N ILE A 675 27.73 12.64 10.21
CA ILE A 675 27.01 13.47 11.19
C ILE A 675 25.50 13.37 11.00
N ASN A 676 25.01 13.25 9.76
CA ASN A 676 23.58 13.28 9.47
C ASN A 676 22.86 12.04 9.98
N GLU A 677 21.80 12.23 10.76
CA GLU A 677 20.99 11.13 11.33
C GLU A 677 20.15 10.42 10.26
N ASP A 678 19.70 11.14 9.23
CA ASP A 678 18.83 10.63 8.17
C ASP A 678 19.56 9.72 7.16
N ASP A 679 20.90 9.78 7.11
CA ASP A 679 21.67 8.92 6.21
C ASP A 679 21.69 7.48 6.74
N GLY A 680 21.34 6.51 5.87
CA GLY A 680 21.23 5.10 6.22
C GLY A 680 22.55 4.48 6.73
N ASP A 681 22.43 3.49 7.61
CA ASP A 681 23.61 2.82 8.21
C ASP A 681 24.56 2.21 7.18
N ASN A 682 24.05 1.77 6.01
CA ASN A 682 24.88 1.24 4.93
C ASN A 682 25.81 2.30 4.33
N LEU A 683 25.30 3.51 4.08
CA LEU A 683 26.09 4.60 3.55
C LEU A 683 27.18 5.02 4.55
N LYS A 684 26.84 5.09 5.83
CA LYS A 684 27.81 5.38 6.91
C LYS A 684 28.87 4.29 7.05
N LYS A 685 28.50 3.01 6.97
CA LYS A 685 29.47 1.90 6.97
C LYS A 685 30.49 2.03 5.83
N ILE A 686 30.03 2.34 4.62
CA ILE A 686 30.90 2.50 3.46
C ILE A 686 31.79 3.75 3.60
N ALA A 687 31.27 4.86 4.12
CA ALA A 687 32.05 6.05 4.41
C ALA A 687 33.18 5.74 5.39
N ILE A 688 32.92 4.97 6.45
CA ILE A 688 33.94 4.53 7.42
C ILE A 688 34.96 3.58 6.78
N LEU A 689 34.52 2.61 5.98
CA LEU A 689 35.39 1.70 5.27
C LEU A 689 36.28 2.45 4.27
N CYS A 690 35.78 3.47 3.60
CA CYS A 690 36.54 4.34 2.74
C CYS A 690 37.60 5.08 3.53
N LEU A 691 37.25 5.67 4.68
CA LEU A 691 38.18 6.35 5.57
C LEU A 691 39.30 5.41 6.07
N LEU A 692 38.98 4.19 6.49
CA LEU A 692 39.95 3.17 6.90
C LEU A 692 40.95 2.80 5.77
N ASN A 693 40.43 2.67 4.54
CA ASN A 693 41.29 2.40 3.40
C ASN A 693 42.24 3.58 3.09
N LEU A 694 41.75 4.82 3.20
CA LEU A 694 42.58 6.01 3.04
C LEU A 694 43.69 6.09 4.10
N ILE A 695 43.39 5.72 5.35
CA ILE A 695 44.39 5.64 6.43
C ILE A 695 45.45 4.60 6.11
N LYS A 696 45.10 3.44 5.58
CA LYS A 696 46.06 2.38 5.19
C LYS A 696 46.94 2.76 4.02
N ILE A 697 46.45 3.59 3.11
CA ILE A 697 47.21 4.13 1.98
C ILE A 697 48.18 5.23 2.46
N ASN A 698 48.02 5.68 3.70
CA ASN A 698 48.85 6.71 4.33
C ASN A 698 48.89 8.02 3.52
N SER A 699 47.73 8.48 3.07
CA SER A 699 47.59 9.69 2.26
C SER A 699 47.94 10.94 3.07
N SER A 700 48.92 11.70 2.63
CA SER A 700 49.34 12.97 3.27
C SER A 700 48.21 14.00 3.30
N THR A 701 47.25 13.93 2.35
CA THR A 701 46.09 14.82 2.29
C THR A 701 45.07 14.55 3.42
N LEU A 702 45.02 13.32 3.95
CA LEU A 702 44.17 12.96 5.07
C LEU A 702 44.61 13.64 6.37
N SER A 703 45.89 13.94 6.52
CA SER A 703 46.45 14.52 7.73
C SER A 703 45.76 15.81 8.17
N LYS A 704 45.21 16.58 7.23
CA LYS A 704 44.48 17.83 7.51
C LYS A 704 43.16 17.59 8.25
N TYR A 705 42.49 16.47 7.98
CA TYR A 705 41.10 16.19 8.43
C TYR A 705 41.01 15.08 9.47
N ILE A 706 42.09 14.40 9.80
CA ILE A 706 42.07 13.17 10.62
C ILE A 706 41.53 13.41 12.03
N ASN A 707 41.84 14.58 12.62
CA ASN A 707 41.34 14.92 13.95
C ASN A 707 39.83 15.18 13.94
N ASP A 708 39.34 15.83 12.88
CA ASP A 708 37.94 16.11 12.73
C ASP A 708 37.12 14.79 12.60
N PHE A 709 37.62 13.82 11.81
CA PHE A 709 37.02 12.50 11.70
C PHE A 709 37.08 11.73 13.02
N TYR A 710 38.16 11.80 13.76
CA TYR A 710 38.27 11.16 15.07
C TYR A 710 37.21 11.66 16.03
N GLU A 711 37.00 12.96 16.14
CA GLU A 711 35.99 13.57 16.98
C GLU A 711 34.59 13.22 16.53
N ILE A 712 34.30 13.20 15.22
CA ILE A 712 33.02 12.80 14.67
C ILE A 712 32.71 11.35 15.04
N LEU A 713 33.63 10.41 14.84
CA LEU A 713 33.43 9.00 15.16
C LEU A 713 33.22 8.77 16.66
N LYS A 714 33.94 9.44 17.51
CA LYS A 714 33.74 9.42 18.98
C LYS A 714 32.35 9.93 19.36
N THR A 715 31.95 11.05 18.79
CA THR A 715 30.62 11.64 19.05
C THR A 715 29.50 10.69 18.66
N ILE A 716 29.61 9.97 17.53
CA ILE A 716 28.66 8.98 17.10
C ILE A 716 28.54 7.83 18.11
N VAL A 717 29.68 7.33 18.62
CA VAL A 717 29.68 6.24 19.63
C VAL A 717 29.04 6.67 20.93
N ILE A 718 29.27 7.91 21.37
CA ILE A 718 28.72 8.43 22.64
C ILE A 718 27.23 8.72 22.56
N ASN A 719 26.77 9.34 21.48
CA ASN A 719 25.41 9.90 21.39
C ASN A 719 24.35 8.90 20.93
N ARG A 720 24.69 7.80 20.24
CA ARG A 720 23.72 6.84 19.72
C ARG A 720 23.59 5.62 20.62
N LYS A 721 22.50 5.57 21.40
CA LYS A 721 22.20 4.45 22.32
C LYS A 721 21.77 3.13 21.65
N ASN A 722 21.30 3.16 20.38
CA ASN A 722 20.71 2.01 19.66
C ASN A 722 21.44 1.67 18.36
N LEU A 723 22.77 1.69 18.36
CA LEU A 723 23.55 1.25 17.20
C LEU A 723 23.46 -0.29 17.04
N ASN A 724 23.36 -0.74 15.78
CA ASN A 724 23.53 -2.14 15.43
C ASN A 724 24.95 -2.60 15.90
N GLU A 725 25.01 -3.78 16.53
CA GLU A 725 26.27 -4.34 17.08
C GLU A 725 27.43 -4.38 16.09
N GLU A 726 27.15 -4.72 14.81
CA GLU A 726 28.15 -4.73 13.76
C GLU A 726 28.69 -3.33 13.44
N PHE A 727 27.79 -2.35 13.42
CA PHE A 727 28.18 -0.96 13.13
C PHE A 727 28.97 -0.37 14.28
N LYS A 728 28.62 -0.69 15.53
CA LYS A 728 29.39 -0.29 16.71
C LYS A 728 30.80 -0.85 16.70
N LYS A 729 30.97 -2.14 16.41
CA LYS A 729 32.29 -2.77 16.28
C LYS A 729 33.14 -2.13 15.17
N LEU A 730 32.50 -1.76 14.05
CA LEU A 730 33.21 -1.06 12.97
C LEU A 730 33.71 0.33 13.40
N LEU A 731 32.85 1.09 14.12
CA LEU A 731 33.21 2.40 14.67
C LEU A 731 34.38 2.31 15.65
N GLU A 732 34.30 1.41 16.64
CA GLU A 732 35.35 1.19 17.64
C GLU A 732 36.70 0.80 16.99
N LYS A 733 36.65 -0.15 16.04
CA LYS A 733 37.79 -0.54 15.26
C LYS A 733 38.40 0.65 14.46
N SER A 734 37.53 1.51 13.93
CA SER A 734 37.97 2.67 13.13
C SER A 734 38.68 3.72 14.00
N ILE A 735 38.18 3.95 15.20
CA ILE A 735 38.82 4.83 16.18
C ILE A 735 40.23 4.28 16.54
N GLU A 736 40.33 2.98 16.84
CA GLU A 736 41.64 2.35 17.12
C GLU A 736 42.64 2.46 15.97
N GLU A 737 42.17 2.26 14.73
CA GLU A 737 43.02 2.37 13.53
C GLU A 737 43.53 3.81 13.34
N ILE A 738 42.66 4.83 13.59
CA ILE A 738 43.05 6.23 13.57
C ILE A 738 44.13 6.50 14.64
N GLU A 739 43.91 6.06 15.88
CA GLU A 739 44.87 6.24 16.99
C GLU A 739 46.24 5.57 16.74
N LYS A 740 46.22 4.43 16.06
CA LYS A 740 47.44 3.70 15.69
C LYS A 740 48.18 4.31 14.49
N SER A 741 47.49 5.12 13.67
CA SER A 741 48.07 5.68 12.43
C SER A 741 49.20 6.65 12.70
N GLU A 742 50.25 6.60 11.87
CA GLU A 742 51.38 7.54 11.95
C GLU A 742 50.93 8.98 11.67
N ILE A 743 49.94 9.16 10.82
CA ILE A 743 49.36 10.47 10.48
C ILE A 743 48.80 11.15 11.74
N TYR A 744 48.03 10.44 12.53
CA TYR A 744 47.44 10.96 13.78
C TYR A 744 48.47 11.22 14.85
N LYS A 745 49.44 10.28 15.04
CA LYS A 745 50.51 10.40 16.02
C LYS A 745 51.43 11.57 15.72
N ASN A 746 51.77 11.78 14.44
CA ASN A 746 52.65 12.89 14.05
C ASN A 746 51.98 14.25 14.22
N LYS A 747 50.67 14.33 14.02
CA LYS A 747 49.93 15.60 14.20
C LYS A 747 49.70 15.95 15.68
N ASN A 748 49.61 14.97 16.56
CA ASN A 748 49.37 15.19 18.00
C ASN A 748 50.66 15.19 18.84
N LYS A 749 51.85 15.08 18.22
CA LYS A 749 53.14 15.30 18.86
C LYS A 749 53.63 16.76 18.80
N ILE A 750 52.86 17.62 18.10
CA ILE A 750 53.06 19.06 18.02
C ILE A 750 52.06 19.73 18.97
#